data_17099e891676e5c38e43c13ef19ee938
#
_entry.id   17099e891676e5c38e43c13ef19ee938
#
_cell.length_a   1.000
_cell.length_b   1.000
_cell.length_c   1.000
_cell.angle_alpha   90.00
_cell.angle_beta   90.00
_cell.angle_gamma   90.00
#
_symmetry.space_group_name_H-M   'P 1'
#
loop_
_entity.id
_entity.type
_entity.pdbx_description
1 polymer ?
#
loop_
_entity_poly.entity_id
_entity_poly.type
_entity_poly.pdbx_seq_one_letter_code
_entity_poly.pdbx_strand_id
1 'polypeptide(L)'
;MPTDPGKIIWTDIDEAPALATYSLLPIVRKFTGGTGIAIETADISLAGRILANFPEALTPAQRVPDWLTQLGELAKRPEANIVKLPNISASVPQLKAAIKELQGQGDQVPDYPENPTSDAERAIKTRYGKVLGSAVNPVLREGNSDRRAAGAVKAYARKHPHKLGPWTRDSKAHVATMSRGDFATNEKSVTVPEATTVCIELTDKNGKVTVLKDKIALKAGEVIDGTFMSGAALVAFLDQQMEDAKKQGVLFSVHLKATMMKISDPIIFGFAVRAFFRDVFEKHAAVFKEIGVDPNNGLGDLYAAIKRLPSPKQAEIEADIQACYAKRPGLAMVNSDKGITNLHVPSDVIIDASIPPMIRDSGQMWGADNKLHETKAVIPDHSYAPLYHEAIEHCKQHGAFDPKTMGTVPNVGLMAQQAEEYGSHDKTFQMAAAGTVRIVDEKGKTLIEHAVEAGDIWRACQVKDAPIRDWVKLAVTRARITGMPAVFWLDKNRAHDQQLIDKVTRYLKDHDTNGLDIRIMSVAEAARFSLERMRAGQDTISVTGNVLRDYNTDLFPILELGTSAKMLSIVPLMDGGALFETGAGGSAPKHVEQFVEEGHLRWDSLGEFLALAESLDHMGRASSNAKAKVFAEALHTANTKFLDSDKSPSRKVGELDTRGSHFYLALYWAEALAAQTQDKELQARFSKIAKQLEDNEAKILAELNAAQGKPVELGGYFRPNPELASKAMRPSPTFNAIVDAIDNSTVHDGRMSG
;
A
#
# COMPACT_ATOMS: atom_id res chain seq x y z
N MET A 1 24.43 20.57 22.95
CA MET A 1 25.37 19.89 22.05
C MET A 1 24.93 20.23 20.63
N PRO A 2 25.82 20.54 19.68
CA PRO A 2 25.37 20.69 18.31
C PRO A 2 24.79 19.32 17.87
N THR A 3 23.50 19.29 17.59
CA THR A 3 22.85 18.17 16.95
C THR A 3 23.52 17.93 15.61
N ASP A 4 23.93 16.71 15.34
CA ASP A 4 24.47 16.26 14.06
C ASP A 4 23.61 16.84 12.92
N PRO A 5 24.20 17.45 11.88
CA PRO A 5 23.42 17.96 10.76
C PRO A 5 22.60 16.80 10.22
N GLY A 6 21.26 16.96 10.21
CA GLY A 6 20.34 15.89 9.92
C GLY A 6 20.64 15.26 8.56
N LYS A 7 20.58 13.94 8.49
CA LYS A 7 20.73 13.16 7.26
C LYS A 7 19.38 12.74 6.73
N ILE A 8 19.20 12.83 5.42
CA ILE A 8 18.11 12.16 4.71
C ILE A 8 18.67 10.87 4.14
N ILE A 9 18.04 9.75 4.49
CA ILE A 9 18.35 8.46 3.89
C ILE A 9 17.41 8.22 2.72
N TRP A 10 17.97 8.16 1.52
CA TRP A 10 17.24 7.82 0.31
C TRP A 10 17.44 6.34 0.01
N THR A 11 16.34 5.57 -0.05
CA THR A 11 16.48 4.14 -0.31
C THR A 11 16.79 3.88 -1.78
N ASP A 12 17.82 3.09 -2.02
CA ASP A 12 18.06 2.47 -3.32
C ASP A 12 17.27 1.16 -3.40
N ILE A 13 16.61 0.96 -4.54
CA ILE A 13 15.57 -0.05 -4.73
C ILE A 13 15.64 -0.69 -6.11
N ASP A 14 14.50 -1.21 -6.60
CA ASP A 14 14.38 -1.97 -7.83
C ASP A 14 13.68 -1.18 -8.95
N GLU A 15 13.89 -1.58 -10.20
CA GLU A 15 13.09 -1.26 -11.39
C GLU A 15 13.05 0.24 -11.74
N ALA A 16 11.93 0.73 -12.28
CA ALA A 16 11.81 2.10 -12.80
C ALA A 16 12.13 3.20 -11.79
N PRO A 17 11.67 3.17 -10.52
CA PRO A 17 12.05 4.19 -9.55
C PRO A 17 13.55 4.18 -9.20
N ALA A 18 14.22 3.01 -9.25
CA ALA A 18 15.67 2.95 -9.11
C ALA A 18 16.39 3.63 -10.29
N LEU A 19 15.93 3.39 -11.51
CA LEU A 19 16.46 4.08 -12.69
C LEU A 19 16.24 5.58 -12.62
N ALA A 20 15.04 6.02 -12.23
CA ALA A 20 14.72 7.43 -12.05
C ALA A 20 15.66 8.12 -11.03
N THR A 21 16.09 7.41 -10.00
CA THR A 21 17.03 7.90 -8.99
C THR A 21 18.38 8.32 -9.58
N TYR A 22 18.88 7.65 -10.62
CA TYR A 22 20.13 8.03 -11.30
C TYR A 22 20.07 9.43 -11.94
N SER A 23 18.88 9.90 -12.32
CA SER A 23 18.68 11.26 -12.83
C SER A 23 18.37 12.26 -11.71
N LEU A 24 17.52 11.90 -10.75
CA LEU A 24 17.01 12.80 -9.71
C LEU A 24 18.03 13.10 -8.61
N LEU A 25 18.64 12.07 -8.05
CA LEU A 25 19.47 12.21 -6.87
C LEU A 25 20.71 13.10 -7.06
N PRO A 26 21.41 13.10 -8.22
CA PRO A 26 22.46 14.05 -8.51
C PRO A 26 22.00 15.51 -8.45
N ILE A 27 20.78 15.81 -8.93
CA ILE A 27 20.20 17.17 -8.86
C ILE A 27 19.99 17.54 -7.40
N VAL A 28 19.33 16.68 -6.63
CA VAL A 28 19.02 16.95 -5.21
C VAL A 28 20.29 17.16 -4.40
N ARG A 29 21.29 16.30 -4.55
CA ARG A 29 22.58 16.42 -3.85
C ARG A 29 23.32 17.71 -4.18
N LYS A 30 23.29 18.13 -5.44
CA LYS A 30 23.93 19.39 -5.86
C LYS A 30 23.17 20.61 -5.35
N PHE A 31 21.84 20.59 -5.37
CA PHE A 31 21.01 21.69 -4.86
C PHE A 31 21.22 21.89 -3.36
N THR A 32 21.21 20.82 -2.59
CA THR A 32 21.35 20.86 -1.13
C THR A 32 22.81 20.92 -0.64
N GLY A 33 23.79 20.73 -1.50
CA GLY A 33 25.19 20.73 -1.14
C GLY A 33 25.67 22.06 -0.51
N GLY A 34 26.50 21.97 0.51
CA GLY A 34 27.01 23.13 1.25
C GLY A 34 26.02 23.78 2.24
N THR A 35 24.84 23.16 2.46
CA THR A 35 23.77 23.72 3.31
C THR A 35 23.56 22.98 4.62
N GLY A 36 24.40 22.00 4.93
CA GLY A 36 24.25 21.13 6.10
C GLY A 36 23.19 20.04 5.93
N ILE A 37 22.69 19.85 4.70
CA ILE A 37 21.75 18.77 4.36
C ILE A 37 22.54 17.65 3.68
N ALA A 38 22.71 16.52 4.36
CA ALA A 38 23.35 15.33 3.81
C ALA A 38 22.29 14.36 3.27
N ILE A 39 22.53 13.80 2.07
CA ILE A 39 21.66 12.76 1.49
C ILE A 39 22.51 11.54 1.22
N GLU A 40 22.25 10.48 1.99
CA GLU A 40 22.90 9.19 1.88
C GLU A 40 21.95 8.17 1.23
N THR A 41 22.50 7.19 0.53
CA THR A 41 21.71 6.08 -0.04
C THR A 41 21.85 4.83 0.80
N ALA A 42 20.77 4.07 0.90
CA ALA A 42 20.73 2.75 1.55
C ALA A 42 20.09 1.75 0.60
N ASP A 43 20.85 0.75 0.17
CA ASP A 43 20.39 -0.26 -0.79
C ASP A 43 19.54 -1.34 -0.10
N ILE A 44 18.25 -1.28 -0.33
CA ILE A 44 17.26 -2.28 0.08
C ILE A 44 16.61 -2.98 -1.12
N SER A 45 17.24 -2.92 -2.29
CA SER A 45 16.84 -3.64 -3.49
C SER A 45 16.80 -5.15 -3.26
N LEU A 46 16.12 -5.88 -4.12
CA LEU A 46 16.11 -7.35 -4.04
C LEU A 46 17.53 -7.91 -4.14
N ALA A 47 18.33 -7.40 -5.06
CA ALA A 47 19.74 -7.81 -5.23
C ALA A 47 20.56 -7.48 -3.97
N GLY A 48 20.46 -6.27 -3.44
CA GLY A 48 21.16 -5.86 -2.20
C GLY A 48 20.79 -6.74 -1.01
N ARG A 49 19.50 -7.05 -0.84
CA ARG A 49 19.04 -7.94 0.24
C ARG A 49 19.50 -9.38 0.07
N ILE A 50 19.58 -9.91 -1.17
CA ILE A 50 20.16 -11.22 -1.44
C ILE A 50 21.63 -11.24 -1.04
N LEU A 51 22.44 -10.30 -1.53
CA LEU A 51 23.87 -10.23 -1.24
C LEU A 51 24.14 -10.09 0.26
N ALA A 52 23.41 -9.21 0.96
CA ALA A 52 23.53 -9.02 2.40
C ALA A 52 23.20 -10.29 3.21
N ASN A 53 22.35 -11.18 2.69
CA ASN A 53 22.02 -12.45 3.35
C ASN A 53 23.08 -13.55 3.20
N PHE A 54 24.05 -13.43 2.25
CA PHE A 54 25.05 -14.46 1.99
C PHE A 54 26.49 -13.89 1.92
N PRO A 55 26.93 -13.10 2.94
CA PRO A 55 28.25 -12.45 2.90
C PRO A 55 29.43 -13.44 2.90
N GLU A 56 29.24 -14.66 3.40
CA GLU A 56 30.25 -15.71 3.38
C GLU A 56 30.50 -16.31 1.98
N ALA A 57 29.53 -16.19 1.09
CA ALA A 57 29.63 -16.64 -0.30
C ALA A 57 30.31 -15.59 -1.20
N LEU A 58 30.61 -14.40 -0.67
CA LEU A 58 31.12 -13.26 -1.41
C LEU A 58 32.56 -12.94 -1.03
N THR A 59 33.33 -12.47 -2.00
CA THR A 59 34.64 -11.88 -1.74
C THR A 59 34.49 -10.59 -0.91
N PRO A 60 35.53 -10.15 -0.18
CA PRO A 60 35.45 -8.90 0.60
C PRO A 60 35.02 -7.67 -0.20
N ALA A 61 35.36 -7.61 -1.49
CA ALA A 61 34.99 -6.51 -2.38
C ALA A 61 33.53 -6.55 -2.85
N GLN A 62 32.90 -7.72 -2.82
CA GLN A 62 31.49 -7.91 -3.22
C GLN A 62 30.51 -7.79 -2.06
N ARG A 63 31.03 -7.81 -0.82
CA ARG A 63 30.16 -7.71 0.37
C ARG A 63 29.48 -6.35 0.46
N VAL A 64 28.18 -6.39 0.72
CA VAL A 64 27.37 -5.20 0.93
C VAL A 64 26.86 -5.14 2.38
N PRO A 65 26.62 -3.96 2.94
CA PRO A 65 25.98 -3.82 4.25
C PRO A 65 24.56 -4.38 4.24
N ASP A 66 24.10 -4.91 5.36
CA ASP A 66 22.68 -5.21 5.57
C ASP A 66 21.94 -3.91 5.92
N TRP A 67 21.62 -3.14 4.86
CA TRP A 67 20.94 -1.86 5.01
C TRP A 67 19.55 -1.99 5.58
N LEU A 68 18.82 -3.07 5.27
CA LEU A 68 17.47 -3.24 5.81
C LEU A 68 17.48 -3.36 7.34
N THR A 69 18.40 -4.16 7.89
CA THR A 69 18.58 -4.26 9.35
C THR A 69 19.01 -2.91 9.95
N GLN A 70 19.97 -2.21 9.31
CA GLN A 70 20.43 -0.90 9.80
C GLN A 70 19.32 0.15 9.78
N LEU A 71 18.51 0.18 8.72
CA LEU A 71 17.36 1.09 8.64
C LEU A 71 16.27 0.73 9.66
N GLY A 72 16.06 -0.55 9.95
CA GLY A 72 15.15 -0.98 11.01
C GLY A 72 15.57 -0.49 12.40
N GLU A 73 16.88 -0.47 12.68
CA GLU A 73 17.39 0.12 13.92
C GLU A 73 17.33 1.66 13.91
N LEU A 74 17.59 2.30 12.77
CA LEU A 74 17.43 3.74 12.61
C LEU A 74 15.98 4.18 12.80
N ALA A 75 15.01 3.42 12.29
CA ALA A 75 13.58 3.72 12.43
C ALA A 75 13.10 3.82 13.88
N LYS A 76 13.86 3.28 14.82
CA LYS A 76 13.63 3.36 16.27
C LYS A 76 14.39 4.52 16.94
N ARG A 77 14.83 5.51 16.17
CA ARG A 77 15.61 6.64 16.68
C ARG A 77 15.01 7.98 16.22
N PRO A 78 15.14 9.02 17.06
CA PRO A 78 14.56 10.33 16.76
C PRO A 78 15.21 11.04 15.56
N GLU A 79 16.45 10.69 15.20
CA GLU A 79 17.16 11.24 14.05
C GLU A 79 16.75 10.61 12.70
N ALA A 80 15.91 9.59 12.69
CA ALA A 80 15.47 8.94 11.47
C ALA A 80 14.74 9.92 10.54
N ASN A 81 15.22 10.00 9.30
CA ASN A 81 14.57 10.74 8.22
C ASN A 81 14.80 9.97 6.93
N ILE A 82 13.82 9.12 6.56
CA ILE A 82 13.97 8.12 5.52
C ILE A 82 12.96 8.38 4.41
N VAL A 83 13.44 8.63 3.19
CA VAL A 83 12.62 8.63 1.97
C VAL A 83 12.67 7.23 1.37
N LYS A 84 11.58 6.49 1.53
CA LYS A 84 11.46 5.11 1.09
C LYS A 84 10.70 5.03 -0.23
N LEU A 85 11.41 4.63 -1.28
CA LEU A 85 10.85 4.41 -2.60
C LEU A 85 10.14 3.03 -2.67
N PRO A 86 9.28 2.79 -3.70
CA PRO A 86 8.62 1.51 -3.89
C PRO A 86 9.61 0.38 -4.19
N ASN A 87 9.57 -0.69 -3.41
CA ASN A 87 10.42 -1.87 -3.57
C ASN A 87 9.63 -3.09 -4.03
N ILE A 88 10.32 -4.08 -4.59
CA ILE A 88 9.71 -5.35 -5.01
C ILE A 88 9.26 -6.16 -3.78
N SER A 89 8.00 -6.62 -3.81
CA SER A 89 7.51 -7.73 -3.00
C SER A 89 7.83 -9.02 -3.74
N ALA A 90 9.00 -9.61 -3.48
CA ALA A 90 9.57 -10.65 -4.30
C ALA A 90 8.78 -11.96 -4.28
N SER A 91 8.40 -12.45 -5.46
CA SER A 91 7.93 -13.82 -5.68
C SER A 91 9.11 -14.79 -5.85
N VAL A 92 8.84 -16.10 -5.75
CA VAL A 92 9.89 -17.11 -5.99
C VAL A 92 10.49 -17.02 -7.39
N PRO A 93 9.70 -16.85 -8.49
CA PRO A 93 10.26 -16.63 -9.81
C PRO A 93 11.19 -15.41 -9.89
N GLN A 94 10.80 -14.28 -9.30
CA GLN A 94 11.63 -13.07 -9.27
C GLN A 94 12.92 -13.29 -8.47
N LEU A 95 12.83 -13.95 -7.32
CA LEU A 95 14.00 -14.33 -6.52
C LEU A 95 14.99 -15.17 -7.33
N LYS A 96 14.52 -16.22 -8.02
CA LYS A 96 15.36 -17.09 -8.85
C LYS A 96 16.00 -16.33 -10.01
N ALA A 97 15.27 -15.42 -10.65
CA ALA A 97 15.80 -14.58 -11.71
C ALA A 97 16.90 -13.63 -11.20
N ALA A 98 16.71 -13.02 -10.03
CA ALA A 98 17.71 -12.16 -9.39
C ALA A 98 18.97 -12.95 -9.00
N ILE A 99 18.82 -14.15 -8.41
CA ILE A 99 19.94 -15.04 -8.09
C ILE A 99 20.75 -15.34 -9.36
N LYS A 100 20.08 -15.73 -10.44
CA LYS A 100 20.75 -16.06 -11.72
C LYS A 100 21.49 -14.86 -12.31
N GLU A 101 20.90 -13.66 -12.21
CA GLU A 101 21.56 -12.44 -12.68
C GLU A 101 22.83 -12.16 -11.87
N LEU A 102 22.74 -12.21 -10.53
CA LEU A 102 23.89 -12.01 -9.64
C LEU A 102 25.01 -13.03 -9.89
N GLN A 103 24.67 -14.32 -10.05
CA GLN A 103 25.64 -15.36 -10.40
C GLN A 103 26.29 -15.07 -11.76
N GLY A 104 25.52 -14.59 -12.75
CA GLY A 104 26.04 -14.17 -14.06
C GLY A 104 26.97 -12.95 -13.97
N GLN A 105 26.81 -12.11 -12.96
CA GLN A 105 27.70 -10.98 -12.64
C GLN A 105 28.91 -11.37 -11.79
N GLY A 106 29.03 -12.66 -11.41
CA GLY A 106 30.19 -13.23 -10.69
C GLY A 106 30.00 -13.36 -9.18
N ASP A 107 28.80 -13.08 -8.64
CA ASP A 107 28.50 -13.27 -7.22
C ASP A 107 28.16 -14.73 -6.92
N GLN A 108 28.83 -15.37 -5.95
CA GLN A 108 28.71 -16.82 -5.66
C GLN A 108 27.55 -17.12 -4.70
N VAL A 109 26.40 -16.41 -4.83
CA VAL A 109 25.23 -16.69 -4.00
C VAL A 109 24.63 -18.06 -4.32
N PRO A 110 24.11 -18.81 -3.33
CA PRO A 110 23.57 -20.15 -3.56
C PRO A 110 22.25 -20.13 -4.34
N ASP A 111 21.93 -21.21 -5.03
CA ASP A 111 20.61 -21.40 -5.65
C ASP A 111 19.51 -21.47 -4.59
N TYR A 112 18.30 -21.10 -4.98
CA TYR A 112 17.11 -21.27 -4.14
C TYR A 112 16.61 -22.71 -4.18
N PRO A 113 16.66 -23.45 -3.05
CA PRO A 113 16.21 -24.85 -3.00
C PRO A 113 14.68 -24.91 -2.86
N GLU A 114 13.96 -25.20 -3.93
CA GLU A 114 12.51 -25.35 -3.88
C GLU A 114 12.08 -26.51 -2.97
N ASN A 115 12.74 -27.67 -3.12
CA ASN A 115 12.48 -28.90 -2.37
C ASN A 115 13.75 -29.32 -1.61
N PRO A 116 14.05 -28.70 -0.46
CA PRO A 116 15.29 -28.96 0.26
C PRO A 116 15.35 -30.39 0.78
N THR A 117 16.45 -31.08 0.49
CA THR A 117 16.70 -32.47 0.86
C THR A 117 17.66 -32.58 2.05
N SER A 118 18.47 -31.56 2.28
CA SER A 118 19.48 -31.49 3.35
C SER A 118 19.24 -30.36 4.34
N ASP A 119 19.86 -30.42 5.52
CA ASP A 119 19.79 -29.33 6.51
C ASP A 119 20.42 -28.04 5.98
N ALA A 120 21.49 -28.15 5.18
CA ALA A 120 22.11 -27.00 4.53
C ALA A 120 21.14 -26.31 3.57
N GLU A 121 20.44 -27.06 2.74
CA GLU A 121 19.43 -26.51 1.82
C GLU A 121 18.24 -25.91 2.60
N ARG A 122 17.80 -26.54 3.68
CA ARG A 122 16.76 -25.97 4.56
C ARG A 122 17.19 -24.63 5.17
N ALA A 123 18.45 -24.52 5.59
CA ALA A 123 19.03 -23.28 6.11
C ALA A 123 19.07 -22.18 5.02
N ILE A 124 19.49 -22.51 3.80
CA ILE A 124 19.48 -21.59 2.65
C ILE A 124 18.06 -21.13 2.35
N LYS A 125 17.09 -22.05 2.28
CA LYS A 125 15.66 -21.70 2.05
C LYS A 125 15.12 -20.75 3.13
N THR A 126 15.45 -20.99 4.39
CA THR A 126 15.07 -20.14 5.51
C THR A 126 15.64 -18.73 5.38
N ARG A 127 16.89 -18.60 4.94
CA ARG A 127 17.52 -17.30 4.71
C ARG A 127 16.86 -16.54 3.55
N TYR A 128 16.59 -17.19 2.43
CA TYR A 128 15.84 -16.59 1.33
C TYR A 128 14.40 -16.24 1.72
N GLY A 129 13.81 -16.93 2.69
CA GLY A 129 12.51 -16.57 3.26
C GLY A 129 12.46 -15.16 3.84
N LYS A 130 13.60 -14.62 4.31
CA LYS A 130 13.71 -13.24 4.78
C LYS A 130 13.70 -12.19 3.67
N VAL A 131 13.91 -12.61 2.42
CA VAL A 131 13.96 -11.74 1.25
C VAL A 131 12.63 -11.79 0.46
N LEU A 132 11.90 -12.88 0.57
CA LEU A 132 10.62 -13.12 -0.12
C LEU A 132 9.48 -12.27 0.43
N GLY A 133 8.54 -11.94 -0.44
CA GLY A 133 7.33 -11.22 -0.08
C GLY A 133 7.60 -9.77 0.34
N SER A 134 6.73 -9.24 1.20
CA SER A 134 6.83 -7.88 1.73
C SER A 134 7.82 -7.81 2.91
N ALA A 135 9.10 -8.05 2.64
CA ALA A 135 10.13 -8.12 3.68
C ALA A 135 10.54 -6.75 4.26
N VAL A 136 10.37 -5.67 3.51
CA VAL A 136 10.86 -4.32 3.88
C VAL A 136 9.89 -3.58 4.81
N ASN A 137 8.62 -3.52 4.45
CA ASN A 137 7.65 -2.71 5.18
C ASN A 137 7.53 -3.07 6.68
N PRO A 138 7.48 -4.35 7.09
CA PRO A 138 7.41 -4.71 8.50
C PRO A 138 8.58 -4.21 9.35
N VAL A 139 9.76 -4.08 8.73
CA VAL A 139 10.98 -3.63 9.40
C VAL A 139 10.99 -2.11 9.60
N LEU A 140 10.49 -1.34 8.62
CA LEU A 140 10.59 0.12 8.62
C LEU A 140 9.38 0.82 9.26
N ARG A 141 8.22 0.16 9.33
CA ARG A 141 6.97 0.77 9.81
C ARG A 141 6.88 0.76 11.35
N GLU A 142 7.80 1.45 12.00
CA GLU A 142 7.83 1.67 13.45
C GLU A 142 7.03 2.93 13.85
N GLY A 143 5.97 3.23 13.13
CA GLY A 143 5.07 4.35 13.39
C GLY A 143 3.69 4.13 12.77
N ASN A 144 2.73 4.93 13.19
CA ASN A 144 1.40 4.97 12.60
C ASN A 144 1.40 5.85 11.35
N SER A 145 0.45 5.62 10.44
CA SER A 145 0.44 6.35 9.18
C SER A 145 -0.31 7.68 9.26
N ASP A 146 0.18 8.67 8.54
CA ASP A 146 -0.47 9.94 8.24
C ASP A 146 -0.57 10.06 6.71
N ARG A 147 -1.71 9.71 6.15
CA ARG A 147 -1.99 9.76 4.71
C ARG A 147 -2.88 10.93 4.39
N ARG A 148 -2.43 11.79 3.46
CA ARG A 148 -3.15 13.00 3.05
C ARG A 148 -2.81 13.42 1.64
N ALA A 149 -3.72 14.17 1.01
CA ALA A 149 -3.42 14.85 -0.24
C ALA A 149 -2.43 16.01 0.03
N ALA A 150 -1.37 16.11 -0.77
CA ALA A 150 -0.52 17.28 -0.77
C ALA A 150 -1.29 18.50 -1.28
N GLY A 151 -1.01 19.70 -0.74
CA GLY A 151 -1.69 20.93 -1.14
C GLY A 151 -1.62 21.20 -2.64
N ALA A 152 -0.47 20.97 -3.27
CA ALA A 152 -0.27 21.09 -4.71
C ALA A 152 -1.19 20.15 -5.51
N VAL A 153 -1.33 18.90 -5.08
CA VAL A 153 -2.18 17.90 -5.74
C VAL A 153 -3.66 18.26 -5.59
N LYS A 154 -4.08 18.69 -4.40
CA LYS A 154 -5.46 19.17 -4.17
C LYS A 154 -5.80 20.39 -5.02
N ALA A 155 -4.90 21.37 -5.08
CA ALA A 155 -5.08 22.58 -5.90
C ALA A 155 -5.18 22.22 -7.40
N TYR A 156 -4.35 21.30 -7.87
CA TYR A 156 -4.42 20.81 -9.24
C TYR A 156 -5.75 20.10 -9.54
N ALA A 157 -6.20 19.20 -8.67
CA ALA A 157 -7.47 18.49 -8.85
C ALA A 157 -8.68 19.42 -8.92
N ARG A 158 -8.67 20.54 -8.19
CA ARG A 158 -9.71 21.57 -8.27
C ARG A 158 -9.70 22.32 -9.59
N LYS A 159 -8.52 22.59 -10.16
CA LYS A 159 -8.36 23.25 -11.47
C LYS A 159 -8.66 22.32 -12.63
N HIS A 160 -8.33 21.05 -12.50
CA HIS A 160 -8.46 20.00 -13.51
C HIS A 160 -9.29 18.82 -12.97
N PRO A 161 -10.60 19.02 -12.75
CA PRO A 161 -11.44 17.99 -12.14
C PRO A 161 -11.57 16.78 -13.04
N HIS A 162 -11.36 15.60 -12.47
CA HIS A 162 -11.66 14.34 -13.14
C HIS A 162 -13.18 14.10 -13.21
N LYS A 163 -13.59 13.21 -14.11
CA LYS A 163 -14.99 12.83 -14.23
C LYS A 163 -15.41 11.91 -13.09
N LEU A 164 -16.58 12.19 -12.54
CA LEU A 164 -17.36 11.28 -11.70
C LEU A 164 -18.66 10.97 -12.43
N GLY A 165 -19.06 9.69 -12.46
CA GLY A 165 -20.29 9.25 -13.10
C GLY A 165 -21.53 9.82 -12.40
N PRO A 166 -22.61 10.10 -13.11
CA PRO A 166 -23.84 10.64 -12.52
C PRO A 166 -24.53 9.59 -11.67
N TRP A 167 -25.00 10.00 -10.49
CA TRP A 167 -25.79 9.15 -9.60
C TRP A 167 -27.25 9.57 -9.60
N THR A 168 -28.17 8.59 -9.51
CA THR A 168 -29.61 8.81 -9.38
C THR A 168 -30.15 8.07 -8.16
N ARG A 169 -31.28 8.54 -7.65
CA ARG A 169 -31.96 7.90 -6.52
C ARG A 169 -32.49 6.51 -6.84
N ASP A 170 -32.76 6.24 -8.10
CA ASP A 170 -33.29 4.96 -8.59
C ASP A 170 -32.22 3.92 -8.88
N SER A 171 -30.94 4.25 -8.65
CA SER A 171 -29.84 3.29 -8.84
C SER A 171 -30.03 2.06 -7.98
N LYS A 172 -29.90 0.88 -8.61
CA LYS A 172 -29.96 -0.43 -7.95
C LYS A 172 -28.61 -0.87 -7.39
N ALA A 173 -27.54 -0.11 -7.66
CA ALA A 173 -26.23 -0.42 -7.11
C ALA A 173 -26.28 -0.36 -5.57
N HIS A 174 -25.73 -1.38 -4.91
CA HIS A 174 -25.73 -1.45 -3.45
C HIS A 174 -24.67 -2.41 -2.93
N VAL A 175 -24.38 -2.28 -1.64
CA VAL A 175 -23.55 -3.24 -0.89
C VAL A 175 -24.44 -4.30 -0.25
N ALA A 176 -24.03 -5.56 -0.39
CA ALA A 176 -24.61 -6.69 0.36
C ALA A 176 -23.56 -7.25 1.32
N THR A 177 -23.91 -7.41 2.58
CA THR A 177 -23.04 -7.93 3.62
C THR A 177 -23.81 -8.82 4.59
N MET A 178 -23.12 -9.73 5.29
CA MET A 178 -23.75 -10.62 6.26
C MET A 178 -24.21 -9.81 7.48
N SER A 179 -25.31 -10.20 8.09
CA SER A 179 -25.84 -9.61 9.33
C SER A 179 -25.57 -10.48 10.56
N ARG A 180 -25.07 -11.70 10.36
CA ARG A 180 -24.74 -12.67 11.41
C ARG A 180 -23.83 -13.77 10.87
N GLY A 181 -23.05 -14.37 11.76
CA GLY A 181 -22.20 -15.50 11.40
C GLY A 181 -20.92 -15.11 10.66
N ASP A 182 -20.63 -13.84 10.55
CA ASP A 182 -19.39 -13.29 10.01
C ASP A 182 -18.40 -12.91 11.13
N PHE A 183 -17.24 -12.42 10.76
CA PHE A 183 -16.20 -12.07 11.73
C PHE A 183 -16.64 -11.01 12.74
N ALA A 184 -17.35 -9.97 12.30
CA ALA A 184 -17.78 -8.89 13.18
C ALA A 184 -18.75 -9.38 14.26
N THR A 185 -19.71 -10.24 13.92
CA THR A 185 -20.73 -10.69 14.85
C THR A 185 -20.26 -11.77 15.83
N ASN A 186 -19.22 -12.51 15.48
CA ASN A 186 -18.67 -13.59 16.29
C ASN A 186 -17.43 -13.17 17.10
N GLU A 187 -17.01 -11.92 16.98
CA GLU A 187 -15.78 -11.43 17.59
C GLU A 187 -15.87 -11.36 19.10
N LYS A 188 -14.82 -11.86 19.77
CA LYS A 188 -14.55 -11.67 21.20
C LYS A 188 -13.17 -11.07 21.35
N SER A 189 -13.01 -10.19 22.31
CA SER A 189 -11.77 -9.45 22.53
C SER A 189 -11.50 -9.23 24.00
N VAL A 190 -10.25 -9.31 24.40
CA VAL A 190 -9.80 -9.04 25.74
C VAL A 190 -8.48 -8.25 25.76
N THR A 191 -8.31 -7.35 26.71
CA THR A 191 -7.02 -6.76 27.04
C THR A 191 -6.38 -7.57 28.17
N VAL A 192 -5.16 -8.09 27.95
CA VAL A 192 -4.45 -8.84 28.99
C VAL A 192 -3.82 -7.87 30.00
N PRO A 193 -4.08 -8.03 31.32
CA PRO A 193 -3.55 -7.11 32.33
C PRO A 193 -2.05 -7.30 32.60
N GLU A 194 -1.55 -8.50 32.37
CA GLU A 194 -0.16 -8.90 32.62
C GLU A 194 0.41 -9.60 31.39
N ALA A 195 1.74 -9.56 31.22
CA ALA A 195 2.40 -10.33 30.19
C ALA A 195 2.16 -11.83 30.39
N THR A 196 1.82 -12.52 29.31
CA THR A 196 1.55 -13.97 29.34
C THR A 196 1.86 -14.59 27.98
N THR A 197 1.90 -15.91 27.93
CA THR A 197 1.97 -16.68 26.69
C THR A 197 0.66 -17.44 26.52
N VAL A 198 0.10 -17.42 25.31
CA VAL A 198 -1.13 -18.14 25.02
C VAL A 198 -0.93 -19.15 23.91
N CYS A 199 -1.80 -20.15 23.85
CA CYS A 199 -1.94 -21.05 22.71
C CYS A 199 -3.36 -21.01 22.17
N ILE A 200 -3.52 -21.38 20.88
CA ILE A 200 -4.79 -21.57 20.22
C ILE A 200 -4.98 -23.06 20.01
N GLU A 201 -6.08 -23.62 20.52
CA GLU A 201 -6.37 -25.03 20.44
C GLU A 201 -7.80 -25.29 20.01
N LEU A 202 -8.01 -26.38 19.26
CA LEU A 202 -9.32 -26.93 18.91
C LEU A 202 -9.55 -28.23 19.69
N THR A 203 -10.60 -28.28 20.48
CA THR A 203 -11.10 -29.51 21.11
C THR A 203 -12.28 -30.01 20.29
N ASP A 204 -12.15 -31.17 19.63
CA ASP A 204 -13.23 -31.76 18.84
C ASP A 204 -14.34 -32.39 19.70
N LYS A 205 -15.43 -32.84 19.07
CA LYS A 205 -16.58 -33.47 19.75
C LYS A 205 -16.22 -34.78 20.48
N ASN A 206 -15.06 -35.38 20.18
CA ASN A 206 -14.55 -36.59 20.83
C ASN A 206 -13.58 -36.27 22.00
N GLY A 207 -13.34 -34.98 22.29
CA GLY A 207 -12.42 -34.54 23.32
C GLY A 207 -10.94 -34.51 22.90
N LYS A 208 -10.63 -34.73 21.62
CA LYS A 208 -9.28 -34.64 21.11
C LYS A 208 -8.88 -33.17 20.97
N VAL A 209 -7.79 -32.80 21.63
CA VAL A 209 -7.20 -31.47 21.53
C VAL A 209 -6.17 -31.42 20.41
N THR A 210 -6.31 -30.46 19.52
CA THR A 210 -5.34 -30.13 18.46
C THR A 210 -4.84 -28.70 18.68
N VAL A 211 -3.54 -28.54 18.89
CA VAL A 211 -2.91 -27.21 18.99
C VAL A 211 -2.81 -26.63 17.58
N LEU A 212 -3.50 -25.51 17.36
CA LEU A 212 -3.47 -24.78 16.07
C LEU A 212 -2.30 -23.83 16.01
N LYS A 213 -2.01 -23.15 17.15
CA LYS A 213 -0.86 -22.27 17.30
C LYS A 213 -0.37 -22.30 18.74
N ASP A 214 0.91 -22.54 18.90
CA ASP A 214 1.59 -22.55 20.20
C ASP A 214 2.39 -21.27 20.42
N LYS A 215 2.60 -20.90 21.69
CA LYS A 215 3.57 -19.88 22.15
C LYS A 215 3.40 -18.49 21.54
N ILE A 216 2.18 -17.94 21.61
CA ILE A 216 1.93 -16.55 21.28
C ILE A 216 2.22 -15.70 22.53
N ALA A 217 3.29 -14.92 22.49
CA ALA A 217 3.63 -14.01 23.58
C ALA A 217 2.77 -12.75 23.53
N LEU A 218 2.16 -12.38 24.65
CA LEU A 218 1.39 -11.16 24.83
C LEU A 218 2.05 -10.30 25.91
N LYS A 219 2.17 -9.00 25.66
CA LYS A 219 2.64 -8.01 26.63
C LYS A 219 1.48 -7.51 27.49
N ALA A 220 1.77 -7.00 28.68
CA ALA A 220 0.77 -6.33 29.50
C ALA A 220 0.11 -5.17 28.73
N GLY A 221 -1.23 -5.09 28.80
CA GLY A 221 -2.01 -4.11 28.06
C GLY A 221 -2.30 -4.46 26.61
N GLU A 222 -1.78 -5.56 26.10
CA GLU A 222 -2.03 -6.00 24.72
C GLU A 222 -3.45 -6.51 24.55
N VAL A 223 -4.07 -6.21 23.41
CA VAL A 223 -5.40 -6.73 23.04
C VAL A 223 -5.21 -8.01 22.24
N ILE A 224 -6.00 -9.04 22.57
CA ILE A 224 -6.12 -10.23 21.74
C ILE A 224 -7.58 -10.47 21.38
N ASP A 225 -7.82 -10.72 20.11
CA ASP A 225 -9.14 -11.02 19.54
C ASP A 225 -9.18 -12.45 19.03
N GLY A 226 -10.36 -13.04 19.10
CA GLY A 226 -10.69 -14.26 18.38
C GLY A 226 -12.04 -14.10 17.73
N THR A 227 -12.17 -14.60 16.50
CA THR A 227 -13.44 -14.57 15.76
C THR A 227 -13.50 -15.68 14.71
N PHE A 228 -14.69 -15.91 14.17
CA PHE A 228 -14.86 -16.85 13.06
C PHE A 228 -15.99 -16.44 12.12
N MET A 229 -15.85 -16.85 10.87
CA MET A 229 -16.92 -16.81 9.87
C MET A 229 -17.48 -18.21 9.70
N SER A 230 -18.79 -18.35 9.90
CA SER A 230 -19.51 -19.62 9.69
C SER A 230 -19.57 -19.94 8.20
N GLY A 231 -18.99 -21.06 7.80
CA GLY A 231 -19.04 -21.54 6.42
C GLY A 231 -20.48 -21.78 5.94
N ALA A 232 -21.33 -22.32 6.80
CA ALA A 232 -22.74 -22.55 6.47
C ALA A 232 -23.54 -21.24 6.29
N ALA A 233 -23.30 -20.25 7.17
CA ALA A 233 -23.93 -18.93 7.05
C ALA A 233 -23.44 -18.18 5.80
N LEU A 234 -22.15 -18.29 5.49
CA LEU A 234 -21.56 -17.70 4.28
C LEU A 234 -22.18 -18.29 3.00
N VAL A 235 -22.32 -19.60 2.90
CA VAL A 235 -22.95 -20.25 1.74
C VAL A 235 -24.41 -19.80 1.59
N ALA A 236 -25.17 -19.79 2.68
CA ALA A 236 -26.56 -19.34 2.64
C ALA A 236 -26.67 -17.86 2.21
N PHE A 237 -25.79 -17.01 2.70
CA PHE A 237 -25.70 -15.62 2.32
C PHE A 237 -25.39 -15.47 0.81
N LEU A 238 -24.35 -16.14 0.31
CA LEU A 238 -23.96 -16.08 -1.09
C LEU A 238 -25.08 -16.55 -2.02
N ASP A 239 -25.75 -17.66 -1.69
CA ASP A 239 -26.90 -18.15 -2.45
C ASP A 239 -28.02 -17.11 -2.53
N GLN A 240 -28.37 -16.51 -1.38
CA GLN A 240 -29.38 -15.47 -1.31
C GLN A 240 -29.00 -14.25 -2.16
N GLN A 241 -27.74 -13.81 -2.09
CA GLN A 241 -27.31 -12.63 -2.83
C GLN A 241 -27.23 -12.89 -4.34
N MET A 242 -26.87 -14.08 -4.78
CA MET A 242 -26.93 -14.47 -6.19
C MET A 242 -28.36 -14.48 -6.74
N GLU A 243 -29.30 -15.06 -6.02
CA GLU A 243 -30.74 -15.08 -6.42
C GLU A 243 -31.30 -13.65 -6.49
N ASP A 244 -30.97 -12.83 -5.51
CA ASP A 244 -31.43 -11.43 -5.46
C ASP A 244 -30.79 -10.61 -6.58
N ALA A 245 -29.50 -10.76 -6.88
CA ALA A 245 -28.83 -10.06 -7.99
C ALA A 245 -29.49 -10.44 -9.34
N LYS A 246 -29.78 -11.72 -9.54
CA LYS A 246 -30.49 -12.20 -10.73
C LYS A 246 -31.88 -11.59 -10.86
N LYS A 247 -32.64 -11.57 -9.77
CA LYS A 247 -34.00 -10.99 -9.73
C LYS A 247 -34.00 -9.49 -10.03
N GLN A 248 -33.02 -8.76 -9.51
CA GLN A 248 -32.89 -7.32 -9.74
C GLN A 248 -32.30 -6.98 -11.11
N GLY A 249 -31.66 -7.92 -11.79
CA GLY A 249 -30.97 -7.71 -13.07
C GLY A 249 -29.70 -6.87 -12.92
N VAL A 250 -28.98 -7.02 -11.79
CA VAL A 250 -27.70 -6.36 -11.52
C VAL A 250 -26.56 -7.37 -11.56
N LEU A 251 -25.32 -6.90 -11.82
CA LEU A 251 -24.15 -7.76 -11.73
C LEU A 251 -23.89 -8.18 -10.28
N PHE A 252 -23.44 -9.43 -10.13
CA PHE A 252 -22.91 -9.94 -8.88
C PHE A 252 -21.39 -9.78 -8.86
N SER A 253 -20.85 -9.14 -7.84
CA SER A 253 -19.43 -8.86 -7.71
C SER A 253 -18.96 -9.07 -6.28
N VAL A 254 -18.00 -9.99 -6.08
CA VAL A 254 -17.40 -10.26 -4.77
C VAL A 254 -16.22 -9.33 -4.56
N HIS A 255 -16.09 -8.75 -3.36
CA HIS A 255 -15.01 -7.86 -3.00
C HIS A 255 -14.42 -8.24 -1.64
N LEU A 256 -13.12 -8.46 -1.61
CA LEU A 256 -12.37 -9.01 -0.47
C LEU A 256 -11.04 -8.29 -0.29
N LYS A 257 -10.42 -8.43 0.88
CA LYS A 257 -9.08 -7.86 1.18
C LYS A 257 -7.98 -8.92 1.09
N ALA A 258 -7.97 -9.73 0.04
CA ALA A 258 -7.06 -10.88 -0.11
C ALA A 258 -5.56 -10.52 -0.13
N THR A 259 -5.17 -9.27 -0.36
CA THR A 259 -3.77 -8.81 -0.28
C THR A 259 -3.27 -8.62 1.14
N MET A 260 -4.13 -8.22 2.07
CA MET A 260 -3.82 -8.10 3.50
C MET A 260 -4.24 -9.38 4.24
N MET A 261 -5.48 -9.82 4.05
CA MET A 261 -6.07 -11.00 4.69
C MET A 261 -5.78 -12.26 3.88
N LYS A 262 -4.50 -12.59 3.72
CA LYS A 262 -3.94 -13.56 2.77
C LYS A 262 -4.37 -15.01 3.00
N ILE A 263 -4.95 -15.34 4.14
CA ILE A 263 -5.41 -16.69 4.49
C ILE A 263 -6.93 -16.75 4.51
N SER A 264 -7.60 -15.86 5.27
CA SER A 264 -9.07 -15.91 5.40
C SER A 264 -9.78 -15.58 4.10
N ASP A 265 -9.36 -14.56 3.38
CA ASP A 265 -10.11 -14.05 2.23
C ASP A 265 -10.03 -14.92 0.98
N PRO A 266 -8.90 -15.58 0.64
CA PRO A 266 -8.90 -16.62 -0.40
C PRO A 266 -9.83 -17.78 -0.08
N ILE A 267 -9.99 -18.16 1.18
CA ILE A 267 -10.96 -19.21 1.58
C ILE A 267 -12.40 -18.71 1.35
N ILE A 268 -12.72 -17.48 1.75
CA ILE A 268 -14.05 -16.87 1.48
C ILE A 268 -14.30 -16.80 -0.04
N PHE A 269 -13.30 -16.43 -0.81
CA PHE A 269 -13.35 -16.43 -2.27
C PHE A 269 -13.67 -17.83 -2.83
N GLY A 270 -13.03 -18.88 -2.31
CA GLY A 270 -13.31 -20.26 -2.65
C GLY A 270 -14.74 -20.68 -2.37
N PHE A 271 -15.33 -20.20 -1.27
CA PHE A 271 -16.77 -20.40 -0.99
C PHE A 271 -17.65 -19.75 -2.07
N ALA A 272 -17.31 -18.53 -2.51
CA ALA A 272 -18.05 -17.86 -3.58
C ALA A 272 -17.94 -18.61 -4.93
N VAL A 273 -16.75 -19.08 -5.29
CA VAL A 273 -16.51 -19.90 -6.49
C VAL A 273 -17.32 -21.18 -6.42
N ARG A 274 -17.27 -21.92 -5.31
CA ARG A 274 -18.07 -23.14 -5.13
C ARG A 274 -19.58 -22.88 -5.17
N ALA A 275 -20.05 -21.81 -4.57
CA ALA A 275 -21.47 -21.46 -4.58
C ALA A 275 -21.96 -21.11 -5.98
N PHE A 276 -21.19 -20.35 -6.75
CA PHE A 276 -21.55 -19.96 -8.10
C PHE A 276 -21.52 -21.15 -9.08
N PHE A 277 -20.49 -21.99 -8.99
CA PHE A 277 -20.27 -23.16 -9.87
C PHE A 277 -20.60 -24.49 -9.18
N ARG A 278 -21.60 -24.50 -8.29
CA ARG A 278 -21.96 -25.68 -7.46
C ARG A 278 -22.18 -26.96 -8.31
N ASP A 279 -22.97 -26.86 -9.36
CA ASP A 279 -23.27 -27.97 -10.24
C ASP A 279 -22.00 -28.60 -10.84
N VAL A 280 -21.01 -27.78 -11.17
CA VAL A 280 -19.72 -28.22 -11.73
C VAL A 280 -18.89 -28.92 -10.66
N PHE A 281 -18.73 -28.31 -9.48
CA PHE A 281 -17.93 -28.88 -8.39
C PHE A 281 -18.52 -30.18 -7.83
N GLU A 282 -19.86 -30.31 -7.79
CA GLU A 282 -20.53 -31.54 -7.37
C GLU A 282 -20.40 -32.65 -8.42
N LYS A 283 -20.69 -32.35 -9.69
CA LYS A 283 -20.64 -33.34 -10.80
C LYS A 283 -19.22 -33.87 -11.02
N HIS A 284 -18.20 -33.02 -10.92
CA HIS A 284 -16.83 -33.38 -11.25
C HIS A 284 -15.92 -33.54 -10.02
N ALA A 285 -16.48 -33.69 -8.81
CA ALA A 285 -15.72 -33.68 -7.54
C ALA A 285 -14.55 -34.68 -7.52
N ALA A 286 -14.73 -35.89 -8.03
CA ALA A 286 -13.69 -36.93 -8.09
C ALA A 286 -12.52 -36.50 -9.00
N VAL A 287 -12.83 -35.98 -10.18
CA VAL A 287 -11.85 -35.53 -11.15
C VAL A 287 -11.06 -34.30 -10.60
N PHE A 288 -11.76 -33.36 -9.99
CA PHE A 288 -11.12 -32.16 -9.41
C PHE A 288 -10.19 -32.51 -8.26
N LYS A 289 -10.56 -33.50 -7.44
CA LYS A 289 -9.67 -34.01 -6.39
C LYS A 289 -8.41 -34.66 -6.99
N GLU A 290 -8.56 -35.45 -8.06
CA GLU A 290 -7.45 -36.12 -8.73
C GLU A 290 -6.46 -35.12 -9.35
N ILE A 291 -6.97 -34.10 -10.05
CA ILE A 291 -6.12 -33.09 -10.70
C ILE A 291 -5.73 -31.93 -9.78
N GLY A 292 -6.14 -31.93 -8.49
CA GLY A 292 -5.73 -30.99 -7.48
C GLY A 292 -6.32 -29.57 -7.66
N VAL A 293 -7.60 -29.47 -8.07
CA VAL A 293 -8.28 -28.16 -8.16
C VAL A 293 -8.55 -27.60 -6.76
N ASP A 294 -8.07 -26.41 -6.50
CA ASP A 294 -8.38 -25.63 -5.29
C ASP A 294 -9.27 -24.42 -5.67
N PRO A 295 -10.55 -24.39 -5.26
CA PRO A 295 -11.43 -23.26 -5.56
C PRO A 295 -10.97 -21.95 -4.93
N ASN A 296 -10.12 -21.97 -3.91
CA ASN A 296 -9.54 -20.76 -3.30
C ASN A 296 -8.65 -19.99 -4.28
N ASN A 297 -8.12 -20.68 -5.30
CA ASN A 297 -7.35 -20.06 -6.39
C ASN A 297 -8.23 -19.52 -7.52
N GLY A 298 -9.52 -19.85 -7.53
CA GLY A 298 -10.49 -19.35 -8.49
C GLY A 298 -10.62 -20.15 -9.77
N LEU A 299 -11.47 -19.64 -10.64
CA LEU A 299 -11.80 -20.29 -11.92
C LEU A 299 -10.61 -20.35 -12.89
N GLY A 300 -9.67 -19.41 -12.78
CA GLY A 300 -8.43 -19.41 -13.59
C GLY A 300 -7.57 -20.65 -13.33
N ASP A 301 -7.44 -21.07 -12.08
CA ASP A 301 -6.76 -22.32 -11.70
C ASP A 301 -7.51 -23.55 -12.18
N LEU A 302 -8.84 -23.56 -12.07
CA LEU A 302 -9.67 -24.61 -12.63
C LEU A 302 -9.44 -24.77 -14.13
N TYR A 303 -9.47 -23.69 -14.91
CA TYR A 303 -9.19 -23.76 -16.36
C TYR A 303 -7.79 -24.26 -16.67
N ALA A 304 -6.78 -23.87 -15.88
CA ALA A 304 -5.42 -24.36 -16.03
C ALA A 304 -5.32 -25.88 -15.70
N ALA A 305 -5.99 -26.32 -14.65
CA ALA A 305 -5.98 -27.70 -14.20
C ALA A 305 -6.65 -28.66 -15.20
N ILE A 306 -7.80 -28.30 -15.75
CA ILE A 306 -8.54 -29.17 -16.70
C ILE A 306 -7.82 -29.37 -18.04
N LYS A 307 -6.87 -28.49 -18.42
CA LYS A 307 -6.03 -28.68 -19.62
C LYS A 307 -5.18 -29.96 -19.57
N ARG A 308 -4.99 -30.53 -18.38
CA ARG A 308 -4.29 -31.82 -18.20
C ARG A 308 -5.20 -33.04 -18.50
N LEU A 309 -6.49 -32.83 -18.68
CA LEU A 309 -7.46 -33.87 -18.97
C LEU A 309 -7.59 -34.15 -20.49
N PRO A 310 -8.10 -35.33 -20.89
CA PRO A 310 -8.47 -35.61 -22.28
C PRO A 310 -9.46 -34.56 -22.80
N SER A 311 -9.34 -34.16 -24.08
CA SER A 311 -10.17 -33.11 -24.70
C SER A 311 -11.68 -33.28 -24.55
N PRO A 312 -12.27 -34.51 -24.65
CA PRO A 312 -13.71 -34.70 -24.41
C PRO A 312 -14.14 -34.36 -22.99
N LYS A 313 -13.30 -34.68 -21.97
CA LYS A 313 -13.60 -34.37 -20.57
C LYS A 313 -13.43 -32.90 -20.27
N GLN A 314 -12.43 -32.26 -20.86
CA GLN A 314 -12.26 -30.82 -20.80
C GLN A 314 -13.49 -30.10 -21.37
N ALA A 315 -13.93 -30.45 -22.56
CA ALA A 315 -15.12 -29.86 -23.20
C ALA A 315 -16.40 -30.05 -22.40
N GLU A 316 -16.59 -31.21 -21.74
CA GLU A 316 -17.71 -31.48 -20.83
C GLU A 316 -17.71 -30.48 -19.66
N ILE A 317 -16.58 -30.32 -18.98
CA ILE A 317 -16.44 -29.41 -17.83
C ILE A 317 -16.68 -27.96 -18.25
N GLU A 318 -16.10 -27.53 -19.37
CA GLU A 318 -16.30 -26.19 -19.92
C GLU A 318 -17.78 -25.92 -20.27
N ALA A 319 -18.50 -26.91 -20.84
CA ALA A 319 -19.94 -26.81 -21.10
C ALA A 319 -20.74 -26.64 -19.81
N ASP A 320 -20.40 -27.38 -18.75
CA ASP A 320 -21.08 -27.30 -17.46
C ASP A 320 -20.79 -25.91 -16.79
N ILE A 321 -19.59 -25.36 -16.94
CA ILE A 321 -19.28 -24.00 -16.49
C ILE A 321 -20.17 -22.98 -17.21
N GLN A 322 -20.31 -23.09 -18.53
CA GLN A 322 -21.18 -22.21 -19.33
C GLN A 322 -22.66 -22.34 -18.92
N ALA A 323 -23.09 -23.54 -18.57
CA ALA A 323 -24.43 -23.75 -18.04
C ALA A 323 -24.66 -23.04 -16.68
N CYS A 324 -23.64 -22.94 -15.84
CA CYS A 324 -23.73 -22.15 -14.60
C CYS A 324 -23.91 -20.66 -14.90
N TYR A 325 -23.15 -20.08 -15.83
CA TYR A 325 -23.33 -18.68 -16.24
C TYR A 325 -24.77 -18.40 -16.76
N ALA A 326 -25.37 -19.34 -17.49
CA ALA A 326 -26.73 -19.18 -17.96
C ALA A 326 -27.79 -19.22 -16.85
N LYS A 327 -27.54 -19.96 -15.78
CA LYS A 327 -28.46 -20.13 -14.64
C LYS A 327 -28.32 -19.03 -13.58
N ARG A 328 -27.12 -18.45 -13.38
CA ARG A 328 -26.77 -17.54 -12.31
C ARG A 328 -26.91 -16.06 -12.74
N PRO A 329 -26.74 -15.08 -11.84
CA PRO A 329 -26.68 -13.66 -12.24
C PRO A 329 -25.43 -13.38 -13.09
N GLY A 330 -25.46 -12.30 -13.87
CA GLY A 330 -24.25 -11.82 -14.54
C GLY A 330 -23.15 -11.49 -13.54
N LEU A 331 -21.90 -11.87 -13.85
CA LEU A 331 -20.73 -11.52 -13.05
C LEU A 331 -20.12 -10.21 -13.54
N ALA A 332 -19.59 -9.43 -12.61
CA ALA A 332 -18.69 -8.34 -12.96
C ALA A 332 -17.41 -8.91 -13.61
N MET A 333 -16.92 -8.22 -14.65
CA MET A 333 -15.78 -8.66 -15.44
C MET A 333 -14.53 -7.90 -15.07
N VAL A 334 -13.42 -8.61 -14.96
CA VAL A 334 -12.07 -8.03 -14.88
C VAL A 334 -11.56 -7.70 -16.29
N ASN A 335 -11.85 -8.60 -17.24
CA ASN A 335 -11.55 -8.39 -18.66
C ASN A 335 -12.62 -9.06 -19.50
N SER A 336 -13.54 -8.27 -20.03
CA SER A 336 -14.66 -8.76 -20.85
C SER A 336 -14.22 -9.41 -22.14
N ASP A 337 -13.20 -8.86 -22.82
CA ASP A 337 -12.69 -9.38 -24.10
C ASP A 337 -12.09 -10.78 -23.96
N LYS A 338 -11.50 -11.08 -22.79
CA LYS A 338 -10.88 -12.37 -22.49
C LYS A 338 -11.80 -13.30 -21.69
N GLY A 339 -13.01 -12.87 -21.37
CA GLY A 339 -13.93 -13.64 -20.54
C GLY A 339 -13.49 -13.83 -19.10
N ILE A 340 -12.61 -12.95 -18.57
CA ILE A 340 -12.12 -13.04 -17.19
C ILE A 340 -13.11 -12.33 -16.27
N THR A 341 -13.77 -13.11 -15.43
CA THR A 341 -14.72 -12.63 -14.42
C THR A 341 -14.03 -12.33 -13.10
N ASN A 342 -14.73 -11.69 -12.18
CA ASN A 342 -14.20 -11.43 -10.83
C ASN A 342 -14.08 -12.70 -9.95
N LEU A 343 -14.50 -13.88 -10.43
CA LEU A 343 -14.27 -15.17 -9.76
C LEU A 343 -13.10 -15.98 -10.36
N HIS A 344 -12.27 -15.38 -11.23
CA HIS A 344 -11.11 -16.06 -11.82
C HIS A 344 -9.92 -16.15 -10.87
N VAL A 345 -9.58 -15.08 -10.19
CA VAL A 345 -8.39 -14.99 -9.31
C VAL A 345 -8.73 -14.14 -8.09
N PRO A 346 -8.40 -14.56 -6.84
CA PRO A 346 -8.72 -13.79 -5.64
C PRO A 346 -8.00 -12.41 -5.59
N SER A 347 -6.87 -12.25 -6.27
CA SER A 347 -6.18 -10.97 -6.38
C SER A 347 -6.89 -9.93 -7.27
N ASP A 348 -7.87 -10.34 -8.06
CA ASP A 348 -8.63 -9.43 -8.93
C ASP A 348 -9.82 -8.76 -8.21
N VAL A 349 -10.15 -9.22 -7.00
CA VAL A 349 -11.29 -8.72 -6.21
C VAL A 349 -10.86 -7.91 -4.97
N ILE A 350 -9.70 -7.30 -5.01
CA ILE A 350 -9.21 -6.46 -3.92
C ILE A 350 -10.14 -5.27 -3.73
N ILE A 351 -10.77 -5.21 -2.57
CA ILE A 351 -11.89 -4.32 -2.27
C ILE A 351 -11.55 -2.83 -2.44
N ASP A 352 -10.39 -2.40 -1.97
CA ASP A 352 -9.89 -1.02 -2.07
C ASP A 352 -9.47 -0.61 -3.49
N ALA A 353 -9.21 -1.58 -4.37
CA ALA A 353 -8.93 -1.33 -5.79
C ALA A 353 -10.18 -1.42 -6.68
N SER A 354 -11.22 -2.14 -6.27
CA SER A 354 -12.37 -2.46 -7.12
C SER A 354 -13.65 -1.69 -6.77
N ILE A 355 -13.93 -1.40 -5.50
CA ILE A 355 -15.15 -0.65 -5.12
C ILE A 355 -15.03 0.86 -5.36
N PRO A 356 -13.94 1.55 -5.02
CA PRO A 356 -13.86 2.99 -5.27
C PRO A 356 -14.06 3.38 -6.75
N PRO A 357 -13.47 2.67 -7.74
CA PRO A 357 -13.82 2.91 -9.15
C PRO A 357 -15.28 2.64 -9.49
N MET A 358 -15.91 1.60 -8.91
CA MET A 358 -17.34 1.35 -9.05
C MET A 358 -18.16 2.55 -8.57
N ILE A 359 -17.83 3.12 -7.41
CA ILE A 359 -18.52 4.29 -6.87
C ILE A 359 -18.29 5.52 -7.77
N ARG A 360 -17.05 5.72 -8.26
CA ARG A 360 -16.72 6.76 -9.23
C ARG A 360 -17.57 6.64 -10.51
N ASP A 361 -17.84 5.43 -10.95
CA ASP A 361 -18.54 5.13 -12.21
C ASP A 361 -20.02 4.80 -11.99
N SER A 362 -20.69 5.50 -11.06
CA SER A 362 -22.15 5.43 -10.81
C SER A 362 -22.65 4.10 -10.27
N GLY A 363 -21.83 3.34 -9.54
CA GLY A 363 -22.19 2.01 -9.04
C GLY A 363 -22.19 0.92 -10.12
N GLN A 364 -21.47 1.15 -11.21
CA GLN A 364 -21.44 0.26 -12.36
C GLN A 364 -20.09 -0.43 -12.52
N MET A 365 -20.13 -1.66 -13.03
CA MET A 365 -18.96 -2.43 -13.45
C MET A 365 -19.20 -3.01 -14.85
N TRP A 366 -18.13 -3.45 -15.49
CA TRP A 366 -18.20 -4.08 -16.82
C TRP A 366 -18.88 -5.44 -16.74
N GLY A 367 -19.84 -5.70 -17.65
CA GLY A 367 -20.45 -6.99 -17.88
C GLY A 367 -19.77 -7.76 -19.03
N ALA A 368 -20.21 -9.00 -19.23
CA ALA A 368 -19.68 -9.85 -20.30
C ALA A 368 -19.96 -9.33 -21.72
N ASP A 369 -20.91 -8.42 -21.86
CA ASP A 369 -21.27 -7.74 -23.11
C ASP A 369 -20.45 -6.48 -23.41
N ASN A 370 -19.36 -6.25 -22.68
CA ASN A 370 -18.53 -5.04 -22.77
C ASN A 370 -19.31 -3.73 -22.50
N LYS A 371 -20.31 -3.78 -21.64
CA LYS A 371 -21.07 -2.60 -21.19
C LYS A 371 -21.02 -2.48 -19.68
N LEU A 372 -21.21 -1.26 -19.22
CA LEU A 372 -21.36 -0.96 -17.78
C LEU A 372 -22.78 -1.30 -17.32
N HIS A 373 -22.88 -2.02 -16.23
CA HIS A 373 -24.13 -2.40 -15.56
C HIS A 373 -24.10 -2.10 -14.09
N GLU A 374 -25.24 -1.73 -13.52
CA GLU A 374 -25.40 -1.58 -12.07
C GLU A 374 -25.02 -2.88 -11.36
N THR A 375 -24.35 -2.73 -10.23
CA THR A 375 -23.66 -3.85 -9.59
C THR A 375 -24.04 -3.97 -8.11
N LYS A 376 -24.28 -5.19 -7.68
CA LYS A 376 -24.33 -5.58 -6.28
C LYS A 376 -22.92 -5.91 -5.84
N ALA A 377 -22.34 -5.07 -4.96
CA ALA A 377 -21.05 -5.31 -4.32
C ALA A 377 -21.23 -6.21 -3.09
N VAL A 378 -20.75 -7.43 -3.18
CA VAL A 378 -20.87 -8.45 -2.12
C VAL A 378 -19.62 -8.44 -1.27
N ILE A 379 -19.77 -8.00 -0.02
CA ILE A 379 -18.71 -7.91 0.99
C ILE A 379 -19.16 -8.76 2.19
N PRO A 380 -18.80 -10.04 2.29
CA PRO A 380 -19.35 -10.94 3.31
C PRO A 380 -19.16 -10.44 4.74
N ASP A 381 -17.95 -10.04 5.12
CA ASP A 381 -17.66 -9.50 6.45
C ASP A 381 -18.15 -8.05 6.58
N HIS A 382 -19.08 -7.82 7.50
CA HIS A 382 -19.66 -6.49 7.67
C HIS A 382 -18.84 -5.55 8.56
N SER A 383 -17.70 -5.97 9.08
CA SER A 383 -16.85 -5.12 9.95
C SER A 383 -16.61 -3.74 9.35
N TYR A 384 -16.40 -3.68 8.03
CA TYR A 384 -16.02 -2.46 7.33
C TYR A 384 -16.90 -2.12 6.11
N ALA A 385 -17.78 -3.03 5.72
CA ALA A 385 -18.74 -2.85 4.61
C ALA A 385 -19.59 -1.57 4.72
N PRO A 386 -19.97 -1.10 5.92
CA PRO A 386 -20.75 0.13 6.07
C PRO A 386 -20.12 1.36 5.45
N LEU A 387 -18.79 1.47 5.36
CA LEU A 387 -18.13 2.58 4.65
C LEU A 387 -18.64 2.73 3.22
N TYR A 388 -18.61 1.64 2.47
CA TYR A 388 -19.00 1.64 1.05
C TYR A 388 -20.50 1.72 0.87
N HIS A 389 -21.28 1.12 1.78
CA HIS A 389 -22.73 1.27 1.81
C HIS A 389 -23.11 2.74 1.95
N GLU A 390 -22.58 3.43 2.95
CA GLU A 390 -22.88 4.85 3.18
C GLU A 390 -22.42 5.73 2.01
N ALA A 391 -21.27 5.42 1.39
CA ALA A 391 -20.79 6.16 0.23
C ALA A 391 -21.74 6.03 -0.98
N ILE A 392 -22.24 4.83 -1.25
CA ILE A 392 -23.20 4.57 -2.34
C ILE A 392 -24.53 5.26 -2.02
N GLU A 393 -25.09 5.08 -0.83
CA GLU A 393 -26.37 5.69 -0.45
C GLU A 393 -26.29 7.21 -0.44
N HIS A 394 -25.16 7.79 0.01
CA HIS A 394 -24.93 9.22 -0.06
C HIS A 394 -24.93 9.73 -1.51
N CYS A 395 -24.26 9.02 -2.41
CA CYS A 395 -24.24 9.36 -3.84
C CYS A 395 -25.64 9.23 -4.48
N LYS A 396 -26.43 8.21 -4.13
CA LYS A 396 -27.81 8.08 -4.61
C LYS A 396 -28.69 9.25 -4.16
N GLN A 397 -28.54 9.69 -2.91
CA GLN A 397 -29.37 10.75 -2.34
C GLN A 397 -29.00 12.14 -2.87
N HIS A 398 -27.70 12.41 -3.05
CA HIS A 398 -27.17 13.75 -3.30
C HIS A 398 -26.49 13.91 -4.67
N GLY A 399 -26.39 12.83 -5.47
CA GLY A 399 -25.63 12.83 -6.73
C GLY A 399 -24.12 12.65 -6.51
N ALA A 400 -23.36 12.69 -7.58
CA ALA A 400 -21.91 12.62 -7.54
C ALA A 400 -21.29 13.79 -6.74
N PHE A 401 -20.08 13.57 -6.24
CA PHE A 401 -19.27 14.67 -5.67
C PHE A 401 -18.74 15.59 -6.78
N ASP A 402 -18.39 16.82 -6.41
CA ASP A 402 -17.70 17.75 -7.29
C ASP A 402 -16.25 17.97 -6.79
N PRO A 403 -15.24 17.50 -7.53
CA PRO A 403 -13.83 17.67 -7.15
C PRO A 403 -13.39 19.12 -6.98
N LYS A 404 -14.12 20.07 -7.57
CA LYS A 404 -13.82 21.51 -7.43
C LYS A 404 -14.13 22.06 -6.04
N THR A 405 -15.16 21.53 -5.40
CA THR A 405 -15.73 22.12 -4.18
C THR A 405 -15.59 21.23 -2.96
N MET A 406 -15.39 19.93 -3.13
CA MET A 406 -15.35 18.98 -2.02
C MET A 406 -14.16 19.17 -1.10
N GLY A 407 -14.34 18.85 0.18
CA GLY A 407 -13.31 18.79 1.20
C GLY A 407 -12.39 17.59 1.03
N THR A 408 -11.50 17.38 2.01
CA THR A 408 -10.56 16.24 2.06
C THR A 408 -10.77 15.41 3.33
N VAL A 409 -10.45 14.13 3.24
CA VAL A 409 -10.50 13.19 4.38
C VAL A 409 -9.14 12.52 4.55
N PRO A 410 -8.15 13.23 5.15
CA PRO A 410 -6.88 12.60 5.51
C PRO A 410 -7.09 11.49 6.53
N ASN A 411 -6.14 10.56 6.60
CA ASN A 411 -6.23 9.40 7.46
C ASN A 411 -5.04 9.29 8.42
N VAL A 412 -5.34 9.09 9.70
CA VAL A 412 -4.40 8.65 10.74
C VAL A 412 -4.69 7.18 11.02
N GLY A 413 -3.78 6.29 10.58
CA GLY A 413 -4.00 4.85 10.57
C GLY A 413 -3.16 4.11 11.60
N LEU A 414 -3.79 3.24 12.40
CA LEU A 414 -3.11 2.34 13.33
C LEU A 414 -2.36 1.26 12.54
N MET A 415 -1.04 1.38 12.46
CA MET A 415 -0.22 0.52 11.60
C MET A 415 1.07 0.04 12.29
N ALA A 416 1.57 0.80 13.26
CA ALA A 416 2.86 0.55 13.88
C ALA A 416 2.98 -0.87 14.42
N GLN A 417 4.17 -1.48 14.23
CA GLN A 417 4.50 -2.81 14.74
C GLN A 417 3.50 -3.89 14.33
N GLN A 418 2.99 -3.81 13.11
CA GLN A 418 2.02 -4.78 12.55
C GLN A 418 0.69 -4.82 13.33
N ALA A 419 0.23 -3.68 13.84
CA ALA A 419 -1.05 -3.59 14.52
C ALA A 419 -2.21 -4.01 13.60
N GLU A 420 -3.16 -4.78 14.13
CA GLU A 420 -4.41 -5.20 13.48
C GLU A 420 -4.23 -5.93 12.14
N GLU A 421 -3.33 -6.89 12.03
CA GLU A 421 -3.16 -7.69 10.82
C GLU A 421 -4.10 -8.91 10.79
N TYR A 422 -5.38 -8.67 10.57
CA TYR A 422 -6.41 -9.72 10.51
C TYR A 422 -6.23 -10.66 9.32
N GLY A 423 -6.34 -11.97 9.57
CA GLY A 423 -6.39 -12.98 8.51
C GLY A 423 -5.14 -13.17 7.66
N SER A 424 -4.01 -12.55 8.05
CA SER A 424 -2.75 -12.58 7.29
C SER A 424 -1.67 -13.46 7.89
N HIS A 425 -1.88 -13.98 9.09
CA HIS A 425 -0.86 -14.67 9.87
C HIS A 425 -1.14 -16.15 10.08
N ASP A 426 -0.18 -16.80 10.71
CA ASP A 426 -0.21 -18.15 11.25
C ASP A 426 -1.21 -18.35 12.42
N LYS A 427 -2.13 -17.41 12.60
CA LYS A 427 -3.26 -17.41 13.55
C LYS A 427 -4.62 -17.45 12.86
N THR A 428 -4.64 -17.82 11.59
CA THR A 428 -5.87 -17.98 10.78
C THR A 428 -5.98 -19.41 10.26
N PHE A 429 -7.13 -20.05 10.48
CA PHE A 429 -7.33 -21.48 10.20
C PHE A 429 -8.71 -21.74 9.62
N GLN A 430 -8.80 -22.64 8.63
CA GLN A 430 -10.06 -23.28 8.30
C GLN A 430 -10.24 -24.51 9.20
N MET A 431 -11.37 -24.62 9.88
CA MET A 431 -11.63 -25.69 10.84
C MET A 431 -11.76 -27.05 10.15
N ALA A 432 -10.91 -27.98 10.55
CA ALA A 432 -10.94 -29.36 10.05
C ALA A 432 -12.08 -30.21 10.65
N ALA A 433 -12.57 -29.85 11.82
CA ALA A 433 -13.61 -30.56 12.56
C ALA A 433 -14.48 -29.60 13.37
N ALA A 434 -15.69 -30.03 13.67
CA ALA A 434 -16.55 -29.34 14.61
C ALA A 434 -16.03 -29.51 16.05
N GLY A 435 -16.13 -28.46 16.85
CA GLY A 435 -15.62 -28.46 18.22
C GLY A 435 -15.65 -27.09 18.87
N THR A 436 -14.74 -26.90 19.81
CA THR A 436 -14.53 -25.60 20.50
C THR A 436 -13.09 -25.13 20.29
N VAL A 437 -12.93 -23.97 19.68
CA VAL A 437 -11.63 -23.28 19.59
C VAL A 437 -11.46 -22.40 20.83
N ARG A 438 -10.29 -22.45 21.45
CA ARG A 438 -9.94 -21.66 22.64
C ARG A 438 -8.63 -20.97 22.48
N ILE A 439 -8.53 -19.78 23.05
CA ILE A 439 -7.25 -19.11 23.38
C ILE A 439 -7.03 -19.33 24.89
N VAL A 440 -5.97 -20.05 25.22
CA VAL A 440 -5.69 -20.48 26.60
C VAL A 440 -4.33 -19.93 27.02
N ASP A 441 -4.24 -19.34 28.22
CA ASP A 441 -2.97 -18.86 28.79
C ASP A 441 -2.11 -19.99 29.41
N GLU A 442 -0.88 -19.68 29.74
CA GLU A 442 0.09 -20.63 30.34
C GLU A 442 -0.37 -21.19 31.71
N LYS A 443 -1.37 -20.55 32.34
CA LYS A 443 -1.97 -21.01 33.62
C LYS A 443 -3.19 -21.90 33.39
N GLY A 444 -3.54 -22.18 32.14
CA GLY A 444 -4.70 -22.98 31.73
C GLY A 444 -6.03 -22.22 31.77
N LYS A 445 -6.01 -20.88 31.88
CA LYS A 445 -7.21 -20.05 31.85
C LYS A 445 -7.61 -19.79 30.41
N THR A 446 -8.85 -20.07 30.07
CA THR A 446 -9.45 -19.71 28.77
C THR A 446 -9.75 -18.21 28.75
N LEU A 447 -9.13 -17.51 27.80
CA LEU A 447 -9.37 -16.08 27.55
C LEU A 447 -10.54 -15.88 26.58
N ILE A 448 -10.59 -16.65 25.50
CA ILE A 448 -11.61 -16.60 24.45
C ILE A 448 -11.95 -18.02 24.04
N GLU A 449 -13.23 -18.29 23.76
CA GLU A 449 -13.68 -19.55 23.18
C GLU A 449 -14.82 -19.37 22.20
N HIS A 450 -14.87 -20.22 21.16
CA HIS A 450 -15.92 -20.27 20.15
C HIS A 450 -16.28 -21.72 19.82
N ALA A 451 -17.57 -22.01 19.78
CA ALA A 451 -18.06 -23.24 19.14
C ALA A 451 -17.99 -23.04 17.61
N VAL A 452 -17.39 -24.00 16.92
CA VAL A 452 -17.17 -23.97 15.47
C VAL A 452 -17.61 -25.27 14.82
N GLU A 453 -17.95 -25.20 13.52
CA GLU A 453 -18.22 -26.37 12.68
C GLU A 453 -17.05 -26.58 11.69
N ALA A 454 -17.01 -27.79 11.10
CA ALA A 454 -16.02 -28.06 10.05
C ALA A 454 -16.24 -27.12 8.85
N GLY A 455 -15.17 -26.53 8.36
CA GLY A 455 -15.20 -25.56 7.26
C GLY A 455 -15.32 -24.10 7.69
N ASP A 456 -15.64 -23.81 8.96
CA ASP A 456 -15.62 -22.45 9.49
C ASP A 456 -14.21 -21.85 9.40
N ILE A 457 -14.12 -20.53 9.21
CA ILE A 457 -12.85 -19.81 9.15
C ILE A 457 -12.65 -19.09 10.47
N TRP A 458 -11.69 -19.51 11.25
CA TRP A 458 -11.37 -18.91 12.56
C TRP A 458 -10.03 -18.15 12.50
N ARG A 459 -9.97 -16.98 13.13
CA ARG A 459 -8.75 -16.19 13.19
C ARG A 459 -8.59 -15.47 14.53
N ALA A 460 -7.34 -15.22 14.92
CA ALA A 460 -6.98 -14.34 16.02
C ALA A 460 -6.17 -13.16 15.52
N CYS A 461 -6.28 -12.04 16.24
CA CYS A 461 -5.46 -10.86 16.03
C CYS A 461 -4.99 -10.31 17.36
N GLN A 462 -3.81 -9.69 17.40
CA GLN A 462 -3.28 -9.04 18.57
C GLN A 462 -2.85 -7.61 18.24
N VAL A 463 -3.09 -6.68 19.17
CA VAL A 463 -2.73 -5.27 19.02
C VAL A 463 -1.96 -4.80 20.23
N LYS A 464 -0.74 -4.33 19.99
CA LYS A 464 0.17 -3.83 21.04
C LYS A 464 -0.31 -2.48 21.58
N ASP A 465 -0.06 -2.22 22.85
CA ASP A 465 -0.52 -1.00 23.52
C ASP A 465 0.24 0.27 23.08
N ALA A 466 1.56 0.17 22.89
CA ALA A 466 2.38 1.31 22.48
C ALA A 466 1.95 1.91 21.11
N PRO A 467 1.67 1.12 20.05
CA PRO A 467 1.09 1.64 18.81
C PRO A 467 -0.23 2.39 19.01
N ILE A 468 -1.11 1.93 19.90
CA ILE A 468 -2.39 2.61 20.17
C ILE A 468 -2.17 3.96 20.85
N ARG A 469 -1.25 4.06 21.81
CA ARG A 469 -0.90 5.33 22.47
C ARG A 469 -0.36 6.35 21.48
N ASP A 470 0.55 5.93 20.62
CA ASP A 470 1.11 6.78 19.56
C ASP A 470 0.05 7.20 18.53
N TRP A 471 -0.85 6.29 18.14
CA TRP A 471 -1.98 6.57 17.26
C TRP A 471 -2.90 7.67 17.82
N VAL A 472 -3.24 7.62 19.10
CA VAL A 472 -4.00 8.67 19.78
C VAL A 472 -3.22 9.99 19.80
N LYS A 473 -1.93 9.96 20.14
CA LYS A 473 -1.05 11.14 20.07
C LYS A 473 -1.01 11.75 18.69
N LEU A 474 -0.87 10.95 17.65
CA LEU A 474 -0.84 11.41 16.26
C LEU A 474 -2.16 12.06 15.85
N ALA A 475 -3.29 11.47 16.22
CA ALA A 475 -4.61 12.05 15.96
C ALA A 475 -4.78 13.42 16.61
N VAL A 476 -4.41 13.58 17.89
CA VAL A 476 -4.44 14.86 18.61
C VAL A 476 -3.50 15.88 17.95
N THR A 477 -2.28 15.45 17.59
CA THR A 477 -1.30 16.29 16.92
C THR A 477 -1.83 16.83 15.59
N ARG A 478 -2.42 15.95 14.77
CA ARG A 478 -2.98 16.35 13.47
C ARG A 478 -4.18 17.26 13.63
N ALA A 479 -5.09 16.97 14.55
CA ALA A 479 -6.22 17.86 14.87
C ALA A 479 -5.75 19.25 15.32
N ARG A 480 -4.70 19.32 16.16
CA ARG A 480 -4.12 20.58 16.66
C ARG A 480 -3.50 21.42 15.53
N ILE A 481 -2.72 20.77 14.65
CA ILE A 481 -2.04 21.47 13.56
C ILE A 481 -3.03 21.98 12.51
N THR A 482 -4.09 21.22 12.22
CA THR A 482 -4.99 21.50 11.10
C THR A 482 -6.27 22.22 11.51
N GLY A 483 -6.68 22.13 12.77
CA GLY A 483 -8.00 22.60 13.23
C GLY A 483 -9.17 21.75 12.75
N MET A 484 -8.90 20.63 12.06
CA MET A 484 -9.93 19.71 11.56
C MET A 484 -10.50 18.85 12.68
N PRO A 485 -11.79 18.49 12.64
CA PRO A 485 -12.32 17.41 13.46
C PRO A 485 -11.56 16.11 13.23
N ALA A 486 -11.22 15.40 14.31
CA ALA A 486 -10.64 14.06 14.25
C ALA A 486 -11.66 13.03 14.74
N VAL A 487 -12.00 12.08 13.89
CA VAL A 487 -13.01 11.07 14.18
C VAL A 487 -12.35 9.70 14.27
N PHE A 488 -12.39 9.08 15.45
CA PHE A 488 -12.04 7.68 15.65
C PHE A 488 -13.19 6.80 15.14
N TRP A 489 -12.90 5.94 14.16
CA TRP A 489 -13.85 5.03 13.56
C TRP A 489 -13.92 3.73 14.36
N LEU A 490 -14.62 3.75 15.46
CA LEU A 490 -14.74 2.65 16.42
C LEU A 490 -16.21 2.44 16.77
N ASP A 491 -16.69 1.19 16.59
CA ASP A 491 -18.06 0.79 16.91
C ASP A 491 -18.14 0.22 18.33
N LYS A 492 -18.88 0.88 19.20
CA LYS A 492 -19.14 0.41 20.57
C LYS A 492 -19.79 -0.98 20.66
N ASN A 493 -20.36 -1.49 19.56
CA ASN A 493 -21.00 -2.80 19.51
C ASN A 493 -20.04 -3.90 19.03
N ARG A 494 -18.85 -3.55 18.56
CA ARG A 494 -17.82 -4.51 18.14
C ARG A 494 -16.84 -4.76 19.30
N ALA A 495 -16.56 -6.03 19.60
CA ALA A 495 -15.77 -6.42 20.78
C ALA A 495 -14.35 -5.82 20.77
N HIS A 496 -13.64 -5.89 19.62
CA HIS A 496 -12.32 -5.26 19.45
C HIS A 496 -12.39 -3.75 19.66
N ASP A 497 -13.35 -3.08 19.03
CA ASP A 497 -13.47 -1.62 19.10
C ASP A 497 -13.80 -1.14 20.53
N GLN A 498 -14.52 -1.93 21.33
CA GLN A 498 -14.72 -1.61 22.74
C GLN A 498 -13.40 -1.52 23.52
N GLN A 499 -12.46 -2.47 23.28
CA GLN A 499 -11.14 -2.42 23.90
C GLN A 499 -10.37 -1.16 23.47
N LEU A 500 -10.47 -0.78 22.19
CA LEU A 500 -9.82 0.43 21.67
C LEU A 500 -10.50 1.71 22.19
N ILE A 501 -11.84 1.76 22.30
CA ILE A 501 -12.57 2.90 22.87
C ILE A 501 -12.11 3.17 24.30
N ASP A 502 -11.97 2.12 25.13
CA ASP A 502 -11.51 2.27 26.51
C ASP A 502 -10.07 2.83 26.56
N LYS A 503 -9.19 2.36 25.67
CA LYS A 503 -7.81 2.84 25.54
C LYS A 503 -7.76 4.27 25.03
N VAL A 504 -8.48 4.60 23.95
CA VAL A 504 -8.56 5.96 23.38
C VAL A 504 -9.06 6.94 24.44
N THR A 505 -10.16 6.61 25.13
CA THR A 505 -10.73 7.44 26.20
C THR A 505 -9.74 7.69 27.34
N ARG A 506 -8.93 6.70 27.66
CA ARG A 506 -7.86 6.82 28.66
C ARG A 506 -6.72 7.70 28.16
N TYR A 507 -6.18 7.42 26.98
CA TYR A 507 -4.98 8.08 26.46
C TYR A 507 -5.22 9.51 25.97
N LEU A 508 -6.44 9.87 25.58
CA LEU A 508 -6.80 11.27 25.31
C LEU A 508 -6.58 12.19 26.53
N LYS A 509 -6.66 11.63 27.76
CA LYS A 509 -6.40 12.40 29.00
C LYS A 509 -4.93 12.77 29.19
N ASP A 510 -4.03 12.09 28.49
CA ASP A 510 -2.59 12.38 28.51
C ASP A 510 -2.21 13.57 27.61
N HIS A 511 -3.19 14.11 26.87
CA HIS A 511 -2.98 15.18 25.88
C HIS A 511 -3.90 16.38 26.19
N ASP A 512 -3.40 17.59 25.87
CA ASP A 512 -4.26 18.76 25.85
C ASP A 512 -5.19 18.69 24.63
N THR A 513 -6.48 18.46 24.88
CA THR A 513 -7.53 18.39 23.86
C THR A 513 -8.42 19.64 23.84
N ASN A 514 -8.09 20.66 24.61
CA ASN A 514 -8.90 21.90 24.70
C ASN A 514 -9.02 22.55 23.31
N GLY A 515 -10.25 22.86 22.92
CA GLY A 515 -10.57 23.48 21.64
C GLY A 515 -10.47 22.56 20.42
N LEU A 516 -10.24 21.25 20.61
CA LEU A 516 -10.27 20.26 19.54
C LEU A 516 -11.62 19.56 19.46
N ASP A 517 -12.09 19.31 18.23
CA ASP A 517 -13.26 18.45 17.97
C ASP A 517 -12.77 17.02 17.73
N ILE A 518 -12.79 16.20 18.78
CA ILE A 518 -12.40 14.80 18.74
C ILE A 518 -13.62 13.94 19.04
N ARG A 519 -13.94 13.01 18.14
CA ARG A 519 -15.14 12.18 18.21
C ARG A 519 -14.81 10.70 18.08
N ILE A 520 -15.68 9.85 18.64
CA ILE A 520 -15.68 8.40 18.45
C ILE A 520 -17.04 8.05 17.83
N MET A 521 -17.03 7.43 16.68
CA MET A 521 -18.22 7.08 15.90
C MET A 521 -18.08 5.69 15.30
N SER A 522 -19.19 4.96 15.15
CA SER A 522 -19.21 3.72 14.38
C SER A 522 -18.81 3.97 12.92
N VAL A 523 -18.44 2.91 12.17
CA VAL A 523 -18.03 3.02 10.77
C VAL A 523 -19.10 3.74 9.93
N ALA A 524 -20.37 3.38 10.10
CA ALA A 524 -21.47 4.00 9.38
C ALA A 524 -21.64 5.49 9.73
N GLU A 525 -21.62 5.83 11.02
CA GLU A 525 -21.77 7.23 11.48
C GLU A 525 -20.60 8.09 11.03
N ALA A 526 -19.38 7.59 11.16
CA ALA A 526 -18.16 8.30 10.75
C ALA A 526 -18.11 8.50 9.23
N ALA A 527 -18.54 7.49 8.46
CA ALA A 527 -18.65 7.59 7.00
C ALA A 527 -19.64 8.69 6.61
N ARG A 528 -20.87 8.67 7.13
CA ARG A 528 -21.88 9.72 6.88
C ARG A 528 -21.36 11.10 7.24
N PHE A 529 -20.84 11.27 8.45
CA PHE A 529 -20.26 12.53 8.92
C PHE A 529 -19.17 13.05 7.98
N SER A 530 -18.26 12.19 7.56
CA SER A 530 -17.16 12.56 6.67
C SER A 530 -17.65 12.92 5.26
N LEU A 531 -18.59 12.14 4.70
CA LEU A 531 -19.16 12.38 3.37
C LEU A 531 -19.99 13.68 3.30
N GLU A 532 -20.81 13.96 4.33
CA GLU A 532 -21.59 15.21 4.43
C GLU A 532 -20.66 16.43 4.49
N ARG A 533 -19.64 16.38 5.35
CA ARG A 533 -18.67 17.46 5.48
C ARG A 533 -17.85 17.65 4.20
N MET A 534 -17.39 16.54 3.60
CA MET A 534 -16.65 16.58 2.34
C MET A 534 -17.48 17.22 1.23
N ARG A 535 -18.78 16.91 1.13
CA ARG A 535 -19.70 17.55 0.18
C ARG A 535 -19.88 19.05 0.46
N ALA A 536 -19.87 19.44 1.72
CA ALA A 536 -19.94 20.86 2.12
C ALA A 536 -18.59 21.61 1.97
N GLY A 537 -17.56 20.99 1.40
CA GLY A 537 -16.23 21.59 1.25
C GLY A 537 -15.42 21.66 2.55
N GLN A 538 -15.82 20.87 3.55
CA GLN A 538 -15.18 20.82 4.87
C GLN A 538 -14.31 19.56 5.01
N ASP A 539 -13.20 19.71 5.73
CA ASP A 539 -12.23 18.65 5.92
C ASP A 539 -12.45 17.87 7.22
N THR A 540 -12.09 16.59 7.26
CA THR A 540 -12.25 15.72 8.43
C THR A 540 -11.12 14.70 8.49
N ILE A 541 -10.44 14.58 9.62
CA ILE A 541 -9.42 13.53 9.83
C ILE A 541 -10.14 12.24 10.20
N SER A 542 -9.99 11.19 9.38
CA SER A 542 -10.39 9.84 9.73
C SER A 542 -9.27 9.17 10.54
N VAL A 543 -9.60 8.73 11.76
CA VAL A 543 -8.66 8.04 12.65
C VAL A 543 -9.10 6.59 12.75
N THR A 544 -8.35 5.69 12.11
CA THR A 544 -8.83 4.32 11.83
C THR A 544 -7.83 3.24 12.20
N GLY A 545 -8.34 2.01 12.37
CA GLY A 545 -7.54 0.81 12.34
C GLY A 545 -6.90 0.54 10.98
N ASN A 546 -6.12 -0.53 10.91
CA ASN A 546 -5.26 -0.83 9.74
C ASN A 546 -6.07 -1.14 8.47
N VAL A 547 -7.20 -1.83 8.57
CA VAL A 547 -8.03 -2.18 7.41
C VAL A 547 -8.75 -0.96 6.86
N LEU A 548 -9.43 -0.20 7.71
CA LEU A 548 -10.12 1.06 7.31
C LEU A 548 -9.13 2.12 6.83
N ARG A 549 -7.87 2.11 7.29
CA ARG A 549 -6.82 2.94 6.74
C ARG A 549 -6.71 2.74 5.23
N ASP A 550 -6.58 1.50 4.78
CA ASP A 550 -6.47 1.20 3.35
C ASP A 550 -7.74 1.57 2.59
N TYR A 551 -8.91 1.26 3.15
CA TYR A 551 -10.19 1.55 2.49
C TYR A 551 -10.42 3.06 2.33
N ASN A 552 -10.20 3.84 3.39
CA ASN A 552 -10.40 5.30 3.37
C ASN A 552 -9.38 6.00 2.46
N THR A 553 -8.13 5.52 2.44
CA THR A 553 -7.05 6.12 1.63
C THR A 553 -7.09 5.75 0.15
N ASP A 554 -8.02 4.92 -0.25
CA ASP A 554 -8.37 4.68 -1.65
C ASP A 554 -9.71 5.33 -2.02
N LEU A 555 -10.77 5.14 -1.21
CA LEU A 555 -12.09 5.67 -1.52
C LEU A 555 -12.10 7.21 -1.61
N PHE A 556 -11.71 7.90 -0.56
CA PHE A 556 -11.78 9.35 -0.54
C PHE A 556 -10.88 10.01 -1.58
N PRO A 557 -9.61 9.60 -1.77
CA PRO A 557 -8.77 10.16 -2.82
C PRO A 557 -9.24 9.88 -4.24
N ILE A 558 -9.84 8.73 -4.51
CA ILE A 558 -10.41 8.46 -5.84
C ILE A 558 -11.57 9.43 -6.13
N LEU A 559 -12.41 9.73 -5.16
CA LEU A 559 -13.47 10.73 -5.30
C LEU A 559 -12.91 12.16 -5.42
N GLU A 560 -11.88 12.48 -4.66
CA GLU A 560 -11.32 13.83 -4.56
C GLU A 560 -10.31 14.14 -5.67
N LEU A 561 -9.40 13.23 -5.98
CA LEU A 561 -8.23 13.43 -6.85
C LEU A 561 -8.32 12.62 -8.15
N GLY A 562 -9.27 11.70 -8.26
CA GLY A 562 -9.35 10.71 -9.34
C GLY A 562 -8.38 9.53 -9.19
N THR A 563 -7.51 9.56 -8.20
CA THR A 563 -6.51 8.53 -7.92
C THR A 563 -6.04 8.59 -6.48
N SER A 564 -5.68 7.44 -5.90
CA SER A 564 -4.98 7.36 -4.61
C SER A 564 -3.45 7.43 -4.74
N ALA A 565 -2.92 7.30 -5.95
CA ALA A 565 -1.47 7.23 -6.22
C ALA A 565 -0.70 8.54 -5.93
N LYS A 566 -1.40 9.67 -5.81
CA LYS A 566 -0.82 10.98 -5.53
C LYS A 566 -0.96 11.41 -4.05
N MET A 567 -1.32 10.50 -3.17
CA MET A 567 -1.37 10.75 -1.73
C MET A 567 0.04 10.76 -1.13
N LEU A 568 0.27 11.67 -0.18
CA LEU A 568 1.40 11.57 0.74
C LEU A 568 1.17 10.41 1.71
N SER A 569 2.19 9.58 1.90
CA SER A 569 2.21 8.50 2.88
C SER A 569 3.36 8.74 3.86
N ILE A 570 3.06 9.45 4.94
CA ILE A 570 4.01 9.77 5.99
C ILE A 570 3.82 8.78 7.14
N VAL A 571 4.92 8.31 7.69
CA VAL A 571 4.94 7.48 8.90
C VAL A 571 5.77 8.23 9.94
N PRO A 572 5.14 9.08 10.76
CA PRO A 572 5.81 9.61 11.95
C PRO A 572 6.19 8.43 12.84
N LEU A 573 7.49 8.26 13.09
CA LEU A 573 7.99 7.13 13.85
C LEU A 573 7.78 7.38 15.36
N MET A 574 7.48 6.32 16.11
CA MET A 574 7.09 6.43 17.53
C MET A 574 8.17 7.12 18.37
N ASP A 575 9.44 6.95 18.03
CA ASP A 575 10.58 7.54 18.72
C ASP A 575 11.01 8.94 18.19
N GLY A 576 10.21 9.55 17.32
CA GLY A 576 10.32 10.94 16.93
C GLY A 576 10.90 11.21 15.54
N GLY A 577 11.45 10.20 14.86
CA GLY A 577 11.88 10.29 13.46
C GLY A 577 10.69 10.25 12.48
N ALA A 578 10.97 10.19 11.19
CA ALA A 578 9.96 10.06 10.16
C ALA A 578 10.40 9.19 8.98
N LEU A 579 9.43 8.46 8.42
CA LEU A 579 9.54 7.70 7.20
C LEU A 579 8.55 8.29 6.18
N PHE A 580 9.04 8.59 4.98
CA PHE A 580 8.25 9.13 3.87
C PHE A 580 8.19 8.07 2.78
N GLU A 581 7.04 7.41 2.64
CA GLU A 581 6.83 6.38 1.63
C GLU A 581 6.33 7.03 0.34
N THR A 582 6.89 6.61 -0.80
CA THR A 582 6.42 7.02 -2.12
C THR A 582 5.59 5.91 -2.76
N GLY A 583 4.81 6.25 -3.77
CA GLY A 583 3.71 5.52 -4.37
C GLY A 583 3.90 4.04 -4.72
N ALA A 584 2.91 3.47 -5.41
CA ALA A 584 2.89 2.06 -5.78
C ALA A 584 3.72 1.77 -7.04
N GLY A 585 4.58 0.73 -6.99
CA GLY A 585 5.44 0.31 -8.08
C GLY A 585 4.84 -0.74 -9.04
N GLY A 586 3.53 -0.97 -9.03
CA GLY A 586 2.89 -2.07 -9.79
C GLY A 586 3.13 -2.05 -11.30
N SER A 587 3.33 -0.88 -11.90
CA SER A 587 3.63 -0.72 -13.34
C SER A 587 5.12 -0.64 -13.65
N ALA A 588 6.01 -0.63 -12.65
CA ALA A 588 7.44 -0.42 -12.80
C ALA A 588 8.13 -1.40 -13.77
N PRO A 589 7.80 -2.71 -13.79
CA PRO A 589 8.40 -3.64 -14.76
C PRO A 589 8.17 -3.23 -16.21
N LYS A 590 6.95 -2.79 -16.56
CA LYS A 590 6.63 -2.34 -17.93
C LYS A 590 7.32 -1.03 -18.30
N HIS A 591 7.63 -0.18 -17.33
CA HIS A 591 8.41 1.03 -17.55
C HIS A 591 9.87 0.71 -17.86
N VAL A 592 10.45 -0.29 -17.17
CA VAL A 592 11.82 -0.77 -17.45
C VAL A 592 11.88 -1.40 -18.84
N GLU A 593 10.90 -2.25 -19.21
CA GLU A 593 10.79 -2.86 -20.53
C GLU A 593 10.82 -1.79 -21.62
N GLN A 594 9.95 -0.79 -21.55
CA GLN A 594 9.92 0.31 -22.51
C GLN A 594 11.24 1.11 -22.53
N PHE A 595 11.87 1.32 -21.38
CA PHE A 595 13.15 2.03 -21.33
C PHE A 595 14.27 1.26 -22.02
N VAL A 596 14.35 -0.05 -21.77
CA VAL A 596 15.36 -0.92 -22.41
C VAL A 596 15.14 -1.01 -23.90
N GLU A 597 13.90 -1.13 -24.37
CA GLU A 597 13.57 -1.30 -25.78
C GLU A 597 13.62 0.01 -26.57
N GLU A 598 13.15 1.11 -25.98
CA GLU A 598 12.86 2.36 -26.67
C GLU A 598 13.62 3.57 -26.10
N GLY A 599 14.41 3.40 -25.04
CA GLY A 599 15.12 4.51 -24.39
C GLY A 599 14.20 5.59 -23.80
N HIS A 600 12.93 5.24 -23.52
CA HIS A 600 11.90 6.13 -22.99
C HIS A 600 11.44 5.63 -21.62
N LEU A 601 11.81 6.33 -20.55
CA LEU A 601 11.32 6.05 -19.20
C LEU A 601 10.11 6.93 -18.87
N ARG A 602 8.99 6.31 -18.49
CA ARG A 602 7.73 7.02 -18.16
C ARG A 602 7.36 6.94 -16.68
N TRP A 603 8.33 6.72 -15.80
CA TRP A 603 8.11 6.75 -14.36
C TRP A 603 7.82 8.17 -13.89
N ASP A 604 6.67 8.40 -13.25
CA ASP A 604 6.32 9.70 -12.67
C ASP A 604 6.89 9.79 -11.25
N SER A 605 7.95 10.59 -11.09
CA SER A 605 8.60 10.81 -9.80
C SER A 605 7.91 11.87 -8.92
N LEU A 606 6.67 12.23 -9.20
CA LEU A 606 5.93 13.20 -8.39
C LEU A 606 5.85 12.76 -6.91
N GLY A 607 5.67 11.45 -6.66
CA GLY A 607 5.68 10.90 -5.31
C GLY A 607 6.99 11.19 -4.56
N GLU A 608 8.12 11.01 -5.23
CA GLU A 608 9.45 11.29 -4.71
C GLU A 608 9.65 12.79 -4.46
N PHE A 609 9.15 13.64 -5.35
CA PHE A 609 9.23 15.11 -5.17
C PHE A 609 8.44 15.57 -3.95
N LEU A 610 7.24 15.04 -3.77
CA LEU A 610 6.38 15.34 -2.63
C LEU A 610 6.96 14.80 -1.31
N ALA A 611 7.49 13.58 -1.31
CA ALA A 611 8.12 12.97 -0.15
C ALA A 611 9.41 13.72 0.25
N LEU A 612 10.22 14.14 -0.71
CA LEU A 612 11.42 14.93 -0.46
C LEU A 612 11.09 16.28 0.20
N ALA A 613 10.03 16.96 -0.26
CA ALA A 613 9.59 18.21 0.34
C ALA A 613 9.21 18.05 1.82
N GLU A 614 8.45 17.00 2.16
CA GLU A 614 8.07 16.68 3.53
C GLU A 614 9.28 16.25 4.39
N SER A 615 10.22 15.50 3.80
CA SER A 615 11.48 15.10 4.46
C SER A 615 12.36 16.30 4.80
N LEU A 616 12.49 17.27 3.90
CA LEU A 616 13.20 18.53 4.12
C LEU A 616 12.51 19.39 5.20
N ASP A 617 11.17 19.46 5.17
CA ASP A 617 10.40 20.19 6.19
C ASP A 617 10.55 19.53 7.58
N HIS A 618 10.51 18.18 7.65
CA HIS A 618 10.79 17.44 8.88
C HIS A 618 12.20 17.77 9.41
N MET A 619 13.22 17.76 8.54
CA MET A 619 14.58 18.13 8.91
C MET A 619 14.65 19.56 9.45
N GLY A 620 13.98 20.51 8.78
CA GLY A 620 13.93 21.90 9.21
C GLY A 620 13.36 22.07 10.63
N ARG A 621 12.40 21.24 11.01
CA ARG A 621 11.81 21.23 12.36
C ARG A 621 12.63 20.45 13.37
N ALA A 622 13.07 19.25 13.02
CA ALA A 622 13.74 18.33 13.95
C ALA A 622 15.18 18.73 14.27
N SER A 623 15.94 19.24 13.29
CA SER A 623 17.34 19.65 13.44
C SER A 623 17.54 21.16 13.52
N SER A 624 16.47 21.96 13.51
CA SER A 624 16.53 23.43 13.45
C SER A 624 17.34 23.97 12.26
N ASN A 625 17.41 23.22 11.17
CA ASN A 625 18.09 23.62 9.94
C ASN A 625 17.18 24.58 9.13
N ALA A 626 17.41 25.89 9.26
CA ALA A 626 16.62 26.90 8.58
C ALA A 626 16.69 26.79 7.04
N LYS A 627 17.84 26.39 6.47
CA LYS A 627 17.97 26.18 5.02
C LYS A 627 17.12 25.02 4.52
N ALA A 628 17.02 23.91 5.27
CA ALA A 628 16.14 22.79 4.92
C ALA A 628 14.68 23.24 4.80
N LYS A 629 14.23 24.13 5.68
CA LYS A 629 12.88 24.70 5.61
C LYS A 629 12.67 25.52 4.33
N VAL A 630 13.66 26.37 3.97
CA VAL A 630 13.61 27.15 2.71
C VAL A 630 13.57 26.24 1.49
N PHE A 631 14.37 25.17 1.47
CA PHE A 631 14.33 24.17 0.41
C PHE A 631 12.98 23.46 0.31
N ALA A 632 12.36 23.10 1.45
CA ALA A 632 11.04 22.47 1.50
C ALA A 632 9.96 23.39 0.92
N GLU A 633 9.89 24.63 1.37
CA GLU A 633 8.89 25.62 0.90
C GLU A 633 9.05 25.90 -0.60
N ALA A 634 10.29 26.05 -1.07
CA ALA A 634 10.58 26.22 -2.49
C ALA A 634 10.20 24.97 -3.32
N LEU A 635 10.40 23.78 -2.78
CA LEU A 635 10.03 22.53 -3.47
C LEU A 635 8.50 22.34 -3.51
N HIS A 636 7.77 22.71 -2.47
CA HIS A 636 6.28 22.73 -2.52
C HIS A 636 5.77 23.68 -3.61
N THR A 637 6.41 24.86 -3.76
CA THR A 637 6.10 25.82 -4.83
C THR A 637 6.41 25.23 -6.21
N ALA A 638 7.57 24.60 -6.36
CA ALA A 638 7.98 23.92 -7.59
C ALA A 638 7.04 22.78 -7.99
N ASN A 639 6.61 21.97 -7.03
CA ASN A 639 5.66 20.89 -7.25
C ASN A 639 4.30 21.40 -7.74
N THR A 640 3.84 22.55 -7.22
CA THR A 640 2.63 23.21 -7.70
C THR A 640 2.77 23.64 -9.17
N LYS A 641 3.87 24.31 -9.50
CA LYS A 641 4.17 24.76 -10.88
C LYS A 641 4.34 23.57 -11.83
N PHE A 642 5.00 22.50 -11.36
CA PHE A 642 5.19 21.26 -12.12
C PHE A 642 3.86 20.64 -12.55
N LEU A 643 2.93 20.52 -11.62
CA LEU A 643 1.56 20.02 -11.89
C LEU A 643 0.79 20.95 -12.81
N ASP A 644 0.74 22.25 -12.50
CA ASP A 644 0.01 23.25 -13.30
C ASP A 644 0.52 23.36 -14.74
N SER A 645 1.80 23.03 -14.97
CA SER A 645 2.44 23.06 -16.29
C SER A 645 2.44 21.71 -17.01
N ASP A 646 1.80 20.68 -16.44
CA ASP A 646 1.68 19.34 -17.01
C ASP A 646 3.03 18.72 -17.42
N LYS A 647 3.97 18.63 -16.46
CA LYS A 647 5.33 18.15 -16.70
C LYS A 647 5.58 16.70 -16.29
N SER A 648 4.51 15.93 -16.03
CA SER A 648 4.60 14.48 -15.84
C SER A 648 5.03 13.78 -17.14
N PRO A 649 5.70 12.61 -17.05
CA PRO A 649 6.16 11.88 -18.24
C PRO A 649 5.01 11.42 -19.15
N SER A 650 5.19 11.61 -20.45
CA SER A 650 4.30 11.05 -21.48
C SER A 650 4.52 9.53 -21.62
N ARG A 651 3.54 8.86 -22.20
CA ARG A 651 3.64 7.44 -22.59
C ARG A 651 4.34 7.24 -23.94
N LYS A 652 4.48 8.31 -24.74
CA LYS A 652 4.94 8.24 -26.13
C LYS A 652 6.43 8.56 -26.22
N VAL A 653 7.14 7.71 -26.97
CA VAL A 653 8.54 7.94 -27.34
C VAL A 653 8.68 9.24 -28.13
N GLY A 654 9.74 10.00 -27.85
CA GLY A 654 10.01 11.31 -28.47
C GLY A 654 9.30 12.48 -27.78
N GLU A 655 8.39 12.20 -26.83
CA GLU A 655 7.79 13.22 -25.95
C GLU A 655 8.54 13.28 -24.60
N LEU A 656 8.06 14.11 -23.67
CA LEU A 656 8.65 14.27 -22.34
C LEU A 656 8.67 12.95 -21.58
N ASP A 657 9.85 12.51 -21.15
CA ASP A 657 10.05 11.34 -20.32
C ASP A 657 10.46 11.72 -18.88
N THR A 658 10.78 10.74 -18.02
CA THR A 658 11.22 10.95 -16.64
C THR A 658 12.38 11.95 -16.54
N ARG A 659 13.34 11.90 -17.46
CA ARG A 659 14.54 12.78 -17.46
C ARG A 659 14.15 14.23 -17.75
N GLY A 660 13.23 14.44 -18.68
CA GLY A 660 12.66 15.75 -18.96
C GLY A 660 11.81 16.30 -17.81
N SER A 661 11.06 15.43 -17.14
CA SER A 661 10.33 15.82 -15.92
C SER A 661 11.27 16.25 -14.80
N HIS A 662 12.40 15.57 -14.62
CA HIS A 662 13.43 15.96 -13.64
C HIS A 662 14.11 17.28 -13.99
N PHE A 663 14.30 17.56 -15.27
CA PHE A 663 14.78 18.87 -15.72
C PHE A 663 13.80 19.98 -15.31
N TYR A 664 12.49 19.79 -15.56
CA TYR A 664 11.50 20.79 -15.16
C TYR A 664 11.39 20.96 -13.64
N LEU A 665 11.51 19.87 -12.87
CA LEU A 665 11.59 19.99 -11.42
C LEU A 665 12.78 20.85 -11.00
N ALA A 666 13.97 20.58 -11.56
CA ALA A 666 15.19 21.35 -11.26
C ALA A 666 15.01 22.83 -11.62
N LEU A 667 14.46 23.14 -12.79
CA LEU A 667 14.17 24.50 -13.23
C LEU A 667 13.22 25.20 -12.25
N TYR A 668 12.06 24.60 -11.97
CA TYR A 668 11.05 25.21 -11.11
C TYR A 668 11.48 25.32 -9.65
N TRP A 669 12.26 24.37 -9.16
CA TRP A 669 12.83 24.45 -7.81
C TRP A 669 13.90 25.55 -7.72
N ALA A 670 14.75 25.67 -8.74
CA ALA A 670 15.73 26.77 -8.82
C ALA A 670 15.05 28.15 -8.90
N GLU A 671 13.98 28.29 -9.69
CA GLU A 671 13.18 29.52 -9.78
C GLU A 671 12.55 29.88 -8.41
N ALA A 672 11.95 28.90 -7.73
CA ALA A 672 11.36 29.13 -6.41
C ALA A 672 12.41 29.53 -5.37
N LEU A 673 13.59 28.89 -5.40
CA LEU A 673 14.73 29.27 -4.55
C LEU A 673 15.30 30.65 -4.90
N ALA A 674 15.26 31.06 -6.16
CA ALA A 674 15.63 32.39 -6.60
C ALA A 674 14.64 33.49 -6.18
N ALA A 675 13.36 33.12 -6.08
CA ALA A 675 12.28 34.06 -5.73
C ALA A 675 12.11 34.26 -4.22
N GLN A 676 12.53 33.31 -3.38
CA GLN A 676 12.39 33.40 -1.93
C GLN A 676 13.28 34.54 -1.34
N THR A 677 12.87 35.08 -0.18
CA THR A 677 13.56 36.22 0.48
C THR A 677 14.11 35.90 1.86
N GLN A 678 13.92 34.66 2.34
CA GLN A 678 14.30 34.20 3.67
C GLN A 678 15.83 34.01 3.80
N ASP A 679 16.48 33.50 2.73
CA ASP A 679 17.92 33.26 2.66
C ASP A 679 18.52 33.94 1.42
N LYS A 680 19.24 35.04 1.62
CA LYS A 680 19.84 35.84 0.54
C LYS A 680 20.95 35.12 -0.22
N GLU A 681 21.68 34.24 0.45
CA GLU A 681 22.75 33.46 -0.16
C GLU A 681 22.17 32.43 -1.13
N LEU A 682 21.18 31.68 -0.68
CA LEU A 682 20.45 30.76 -1.54
C LEU A 682 19.76 31.47 -2.70
N GLN A 683 19.14 32.63 -2.44
CA GLN A 683 18.54 33.47 -3.49
C GLN A 683 19.54 33.81 -4.58
N ALA A 684 20.72 34.34 -4.21
CA ALA A 684 21.76 34.75 -5.17
C ALA A 684 22.33 33.55 -5.95
N ARG A 685 22.54 32.41 -5.25
CA ARG A 685 23.04 31.18 -5.85
C ARG A 685 22.05 30.65 -6.91
N PHE A 686 20.79 30.50 -6.54
CA PHE A 686 19.79 29.90 -7.40
C PHE A 686 19.26 30.83 -8.49
N SER A 687 19.39 32.16 -8.35
CA SER A 687 19.09 33.09 -9.45
C SER A 687 19.98 32.86 -10.68
N LYS A 688 21.25 32.49 -10.48
CA LYS A 688 22.15 32.14 -11.59
C LYS A 688 21.80 30.80 -12.21
N ILE A 689 21.48 29.81 -11.37
CA ILE A 689 21.15 28.45 -11.81
C ILE A 689 19.84 28.47 -12.59
N ALA A 690 18.79 29.11 -12.05
CA ALA A 690 17.49 29.24 -12.72
C ALA A 690 17.63 29.84 -14.11
N LYS A 691 18.40 30.96 -14.21
CA LYS A 691 18.64 31.59 -15.51
C LYS A 691 19.37 30.66 -16.48
N GLN A 692 20.40 29.93 -16.03
CA GLN A 692 21.12 29.01 -16.91
C GLN A 692 20.23 27.88 -17.40
N LEU A 693 19.34 27.33 -16.55
CA LEU A 693 18.38 26.28 -16.93
C LEU A 693 17.32 26.81 -17.91
N GLU A 694 16.79 28.01 -17.67
CA GLU A 694 15.85 28.72 -18.53
C GLU A 694 16.45 29.01 -19.92
N ASP A 695 17.63 29.65 -19.96
CA ASP A 695 18.30 29.99 -21.21
C ASP A 695 18.68 28.80 -22.08
N ASN A 696 18.79 27.58 -21.50
CA ASN A 696 19.15 26.34 -22.16
C ASN A 696 18.01 25.34 -22.28
N GLU A 697 16.77 25.66 -21.88
CA GLU A 697 15.62 24.74 -21.86
C GLU A 697 15.45 24.00 -23.20
N ALA A 698 15.35 24.75 -24.31
CA ALA A 698 15.12 24.14 -25.62
C ALA A 698 16.26 23.19 -26.04
N LYS A 699 17.51 23.53 -25.73
CA LYS A 699 18.66 22.69 -26.04
C LYS A 699 18.68 21.41 -25.18
N ILE A 700 18.44 21.55 -23.87
CA ILE A 700 18.39 20.42 -22.95
C ILE A 700 17.29 19.42 -23.36
N LEU A 701 16.09 19.92 -23.66
CA LEU A 701 14.98 19.06 -24.10
C LEU A 701 15.29 18.34 -25.42
N ALA A 702 15.94 19.03 -26.37
CA ALA A 702 16.38 18.42 -27.62
C ALA A 702 17.40 17.29 -27.37
N GLU A 703 18.37 17.49 -26.47
CA GLU A 703 19.36 16.48 -26.08
C GLU A 703 18.70 15.27 -25.39
N LEU A 704 17.76 15.50 -24.48
CA LEU A 704 17.01 14.43 -23.78
C LEU A 704 16.14 13.63 -24.75
N ASN A 705 15.41 14.29 -25.65
CA ASN A 705 14.55 13.63 -26.62
C ASN A 705 15.35 12.85 -27.67
N ALA A 706 16.52 13.34 -28.08
CA ALA A 706 17.41 12.65 -29.01
C ALA A 706 18.00 11.33 -28.45
N ALA A 707 17.96 11.14 -27.12
CA ALA A 707 18.39 9.91 -26.48
C ALA A 707 17.32 8.79 -26.53
N GLN A 708 16.10 9.10 -26.97
CA GLN A 708 14.98 8.18 -27.07
C GLN A 708 14.92 7.47 -28.45
N GLY A 709 14.03 6.47 -28.57
CA GLY A 709 13.76 5.77 -29.84
C GLY A 709 14.81 4.71 -30.21
N LYS A 710 15.62 4.27 -29.26
CA LYS A 710 16.63 3.23 -29.47
C LYS A 710 16.83 2.43 -28.19
N PRO A 711 17.24 1.14 -28.29
CA PRO A 711 17.52 0.30 -27.14
C PRO A 711 18.62 0.87 -26.23
N VAL A 712 18.49 0.58 -24.94
CA VAL A 712 19.43 0.98 -23.88
C VAL A 712 19.97 -0.25 -23.18
N GLU A 713 21.31 -0.32 -23.03
CA GLU A 713 21.98 -1.37 -22.26
C GLU A 713 22.16 -0.89 -20.81
N LEU A 714 21.70 -1.69 -19.86
CA LEU A 714 21.78 -1.39 -18.42
C LEU A 714 22.71 -2.35 -17.66
N GLY A 715 23.12 -3.47 -18.26
CA GLY A 715 24.00 -4.45 -17.63
C GLY A 715 23.32 -5.38 -16.60
N GLY A 716 22.04 -5.21 -16.34
CA GLY A 716 21.21 -6.02 -15.44
C GLY A 716 19.84 -5.42 -15.22
N TYR A 717 18.89 -6.24 -14.76
CA TYR A 717 17.54 -5.82 -14.40
C TYR A 717 17.42 -5.58 -12.88
N PHE A 718 17.86 -6.54 -12.08
CA PHE A 718 17.82 -6.46 -10.61
C PHE A 718 19.02 -5.71 -10.03
N ARG A 719 20.13 -5.70 -10.75
CA ARG A 719 21.35 -4.96 -10.40
C ARG A 719 21.95 -4.30 -11.64
N PRO A 720 21.38 -3.18 -12.09
CA PRO A 720 21.94 -2.43 -13.22
C PRO A 720 23.39 -2.01 -12.95
N ASN A 721 24.19 -1.95 -14.02
CA ASN A 721 25.53 -1.37 -13.93
C ASN A 721 25.42 0.15 -13.68
N PRO A 722 26.00 0.71 -12.61
CA PRO A 722 25.84 2.11 -12.25
C PRO A 722 26.30 3.11 -13.30
N GLU A 723 27.38 2.79 -14.04
CA GLU A 723 27.91 3.66 -15.10
C GLU A 723 26.96 3.69 -16.31
N LEU A 724 26.49 2.52 -16.73
CA LEU A 724 25.52 2.43 -17.84
C LEU A 724 24.20 3.09 -17.49
N ALA A 725 23.66 2.83 -16.30
CA ALA A 725 22.42 3.43 -15.82
C ALA A 725 22.55 4.97 -15.69
N SER A 726 23.64 5.46 -15.12
CA SER A 726 23.91 6.89 -15.02
C SER A 726 24.01 7.55 -16.39
N LYS A 727 24.74 6.95 -17.34
CA LYS A 727 24.85 7.44 -18.72
C LYS A 727 23.50 7.50 -19.41
N ALA A 728 22.67 6.46 -19.25
CA ALA A 728 21.35 6.37 -19.86
C ALA A 728 20.37 7.41 -19.27
N MET A 729 20.46 7.65 -17.95
CA MET A 729 19.55 8.55 -17.23
C MET A 729 20.01 10.01 -17.19
N ARG A 730 21.26 10.31 -17.62
CA ARG A 730 21.82 11.66 -17.70
C ARG A 730 22.41 11.96 -19.10
N PRO A 731 21.61 11.83 -20.18
CA PRO A 731 22.12 11.93 -21.55
C PRO A 731 22.32 13.35 -22.07
N SER A 732 21.88 14.42 -21.35
CA SER A 732 22.04 15.81 -21.74
C SER A 732 23.37 16.37 -21.19
N PRO A 733 24.39 16.58 -22.03
CA PRO A 733 25.65 17.18 -21.57
C PRO A 733 25.46 18.63 -21.08
N THR A 734 24.53 19.38 -21.69
CA THR A 734 24.22 20.75 -21.28
C THR A 734 23.60 20.79 -19.88
N PHE A 735 22.62 19.94 -19.60
CA PHE A 735 22.00 19.86 -18.26
C PHE A 735 22.99 19.37 -17.20
N ASN A 736 23.76 18.33 -17.53
CA ASN A 736 24.79 17.82 -16.63
C ASN A 736 25.82 18.89 -16.28
N ALA A 737 26.30 19.65 -17.27
CA ALA A 737 27.27 20.71 -17.03
C ALA A 737 26.75 21.82 -16.08
N ILE A 738 25.46 22.19 -16.22
CA ILE A 738 24.84 23.18 -15.32
C ILE A 738 24.74 22.63 -13.90
N VAL A 739 24.24 21.40 -13.74
CA VAL A 739 24.07 20.76 -12.43
C VAL A 739 25.39 20.48 -11.76
N ASP A 740 26.39 19.94 -12.48
CA ASP A 740 27.69 19.57 -11.93
C ASP A 740 28.54 20.79 -11.56
N ALA A 741 28.31 21.94 -12.23
CA ALA A 741 28.99 23.24 -11.92
C ALA A 741 28.43 23.94 -10.67
N ILE A 742 27.33 23.43 -10.06
CA ILE A 742 26.82 23.99 -8.80
C ILE A 742 27.88 23.78 -7.73
N ASP A 743 28.50 24.91 -7.33
CA ASP A 743 29.59 24.90 -6.36
C ASP A 743 29.07 24.58 -4.96
N ASN A 744 29.61 23.52 -4.39
CA ASN A 744 29.35 23.06 -3.02
C ASN A 744 30.44 23.50 -2.07
N SER A 745 31.36 24.38 -2.50
CA SER A 745 32.42 24.95 -1.64
C SER A 745 31.75 25.72 -0.51
N THR A 746 31.90 25.18 0.66
CA THR A 746 31.64 25.67 2.01
C THR A 746 31.27 27.12 2.16
N VAL A 747 30.13 27.39 2.72
CA VAL A 747 29.88 28.52 3.60
C VAL A 747 30.93 28.45 4.72
N HIS A 748 31.96 29.23 4.62
CA HIS A 748 32.90 29.42 5.70
C HIS A 748 32.14 29.94 6.91
N ASP A 749 32.12 29.14 7.96
CA ASP A 749 31.72 29.54 9.30
C ASP A 749 32.59 30.74 9.69
N GLY A 750 32.02 31.95 9.61
CA GLY A 750 32.70 33.18 9.96
C GLY A 750 32.97 33.26 11.46
N ARG A 751 33.83 32.40 11.96
CA ARG A 751 34.51 32.64 13.24
C ARG A 751 35.64 33.59 12.99
N MET A 752 35.40 34.88 13.17
CA MET A 752 36.44 35.83 13.41
C MET A 752 37.24 35.39 14.63
N SER A 753 38.50 35.08 14.40
CA SER A 753 39.53 35.08 15.44
C SER A 753 39.66 36.49 15.98
N GLY A 754 39.28 36.68 17.22
CA GLY A 754 39.53 37.84 18.03
C GLY A 754 39.77 37.36 19.46
#